data_3ad98d0e605c118c91dcf8803f135f59
#
_entry.id   3ad98d0e605c118c91dcf8803f135f59
#
_cell.length_a   1.000
_cell.length_b   1.000
_cell.length_c   1.000
_cell.angle_alpha   90.00
_cell.angle_beta   90.00
_cell.angle_gamma   90.00
#
_symmetry.space_group_name_H-M   'P 1'
#
loop_
_entity.id
_entity.type
_entity.pdbx_description
1 polymer ?
#
loop_
_entity_poly.entity_id
_entity_poly.type
_entity_poly.pdbx_seq_one_letter_code
_entity_poly.pdbx_strand_id
1 'polypeptide(L)'
;MVDIEIEIDGKVVPGHSGETLISIADREGIDIPRFCYHKKLSVAANCRMCLVDIEGNPKAQPACSTPSSAGMKVHTKNEKAKTAQKAVMEFLLINHPLDCPICDQGGECELQDVAMEYGSDISRFNEGKRIVDDKGIGALIQTDMTRCIHCTRCVRFGAEVAGIVEMGATGRGEDLKIEPFLSEGIQSELSGNMIDVCPVGALTSKPFRYEVRSWQMNSIQTIARHDLVGSNIFTQTHKSKVKRVVARDNENINETWISDRDRFSYQGVNNENRVLIPKIKIEGEWQDTSWDDALDFATNGIKKHAKEGSQFGTLASKNATLEELYLLQKFTRGLGSDNLDYRLDASNPYNAKVLESNISLTELETIDHALIVNSYLRLEQPMINHRIRKATLNGASVSTINAKAFDFNYRISHSVLTSPQNTVATLSGILKALLDKGSQTLPDYLNTVTVHQTHIDIANALLNAKHPVVVLGEHVNGNICSDQVAKLVSEIAKASDAKTLNASLTGNTHSAERVNFKPDNGKNALQILSSDLTAFALFDVYPNFDCIDSENAIKHLSRDDAFVVAMNSFDDESVLSFANVILPIASFYETSGTHINVDNIAQSYSASVKSAGESKPGWKVIKVLADLLNLQGFDFTDSSQIADEALSLTPSISEIEVPINNSEMPNVTTVWQYTPYASDVVVRHASSLQQTRIGQMSEASVCKATAKLLELSEGDFYKGVPVNINESVAEGCVFVHTHLPRQLGVV
;
A
#
# COMPACT_ATOMS: atom_id res chain seq x y z
N MET A 1 29.41 11.02 -17.57
CA MET A 1 30.19 9.81 -17.86
C MET A 1 30.70 9.94 -19.29
N VAL A 2 31.87 9.41 -19.62
CA VAL A 2 32.42 9.47 -20.98
C VAL A 2 31.83 8.31 -21.78
N ASP A 3 31.27 8.60 -22.97
CA ASP A 3 30.77 7.58 -23.87
C ASP A 3 31.92 6.78 -24.46
N ILE A 4 31.76 5.47 -24.49
CA ILE A 4 32.75 4.52 -25.00
C ILE A 4 32.07 3.49 -25.89
N GLU A 5 32.82 2.80 -26.72
CA GLU A 5 32.40 1.62 -27.44
C GLU A 5 33.19 0.40 -26.93
N ILE A 6 32.48 -0.69 -26.73
CA ILE A 6 33.03 -1.99 -26.39
C ILE A 6 32.49 -3.05 -27.36
N GLU A 7 33.17 -4.17 -27.50
CA GLU A 7 32.73 -5.30 -28.30
C GLU A 7 32.32 -6.44 -27.38
N ILE A 8 31.07 -6.93 -27.50
CA ILE A 8 30.60 -8.12 -26.79
C ILE A 8 30.18 -9.18 -27.81
N ASP A 9 30.85 -10.33 -27.80
CA ASP A 9 30.63 -11.45 -28.74
C ASP A 9 30.64 -11.02 -30.22
N GLY A 10 31.50 -10.07 -30.61
CA GLY A 10 31.61 -9.55 -31.97
C GLY A 10 30.65 -8.41 -32.31
N LYS A 11 29.74 -8.02 -31.40
CA LYS A 11 28.83 -6.88 -31.56
C LYS A 11 29.44 -5.65 -30.88
N VAL A 12 29.65 -4.58 -31.61
CA VAL A 12 30.04 -3.28 -31.04
C VAL A 12 28.83 -2.64 -30.39
N VAL A 13 28.95 -2.28 -29.12
CA VAL A 13 27.85 -1.76 -28.30
C VAL A 13 28.29 -0.47 -27.57
N PRO A 14 27.39 0.52 -27.45
CA PRO A 14 27.69 1.74 -26.69
C PRO A 14 27.63 1.48 -25.19
N GLY A 15 28.49 2.15 -24.44
CA GLY A 15 28.50 2.13 -22.99
C GLY A 15 29.07 3.40 -22.41
N HIS A 16 29.10 3.49 -21.09
CA HIS A 16 29.76 4.59 -20.38
C HIS A 16 30.97 4.08 -19.62
N SER A 17 32.06 4.83 -19.65
CA SER A 17 33.29 4.45 -18.91
C SER A 17 32.97 4.24 -17.43
N GLY A 18 33.35 3.06 -16.91
CA GLY A 18 33.08 2.65 -15.52
C GLY A 18 31.74 1.94 -15.30
N GLU A 19 30.85 1.90 -16.30
CA GLU A 19 29.63 1.07 -16.25
C GLU A 19 30.03 -0.43 -16.22
N THR A 20 29.28 -1.26 -15.49
CA THR A 20 29.61 -2.70 -15.42
C THR A 20 29.26 -3.42 -16.74
N LEU A 21 30.05 -4.42 -17.09
CA LEU A 21 29.81 -5.20 -18.30
C LEU A 21 28.43 -5.85 -18.34
N ILE A 22 27.92 -6.29 -17.17
CA ILE A 22 26.60 -6.90 -17.07
C ILE A 22 25.48 -5.91 -17.35
N SER A 23 25.61 -4.64 -16.92
CA SER A 23 24.61 -3.60 -17.18
C SER A 23 24.53 -3.26 -18.67
N ILE A 24 25.68 -3.19 -19.33
CA ILE A 24 25.73 -2.98 -20.80
C ILE A 24 25.12 -4.17 -21.53
N ALA A 25 25.49 -5.41 -21.13
CA ALA A 25 24.94 -6.62 -21.73
C ALA A 25 23.41 -6.70 -21.59
N ASP A 26 22.87 -6.40 -20.41
CA ASP A 26 21.42 -6.38 -20.16
C ASP A 26 20.69 -5.40 -21.06
N ARG A 27 21.23 -4.17 -21.21
CA ARG A 27 20.65 -3.14 -22.09
C ARG A 27 20.64 -3.56 -23.56
N GLU A 28 21.64 -4.31 -23.98
CA GLU A 28 21.79 -4.78 -25.34
C GLU A 28 21.14 -6.15 -25.62
N GLY A 29 20.47 -6.72 -24.62
CA GLY A 29 19.80 -8.02 -24.73
C GLY A 29 20.74 -9.21 -24.84
N ILE A 30 21.99 -9.06 -24.33
CA ILE A 30 23.00 -10.11 -24.27
C ILE A 30 22.93 -10.79 -22.91
N ASP A 31 22.48 -12.03 -22.87
CA ASP A 31 22.35 -12.77 -21.63
C ASP A 31 23.70 -13.22 -21.07
N ILE A 32 23.96 -12.93 -19.79
CA ILE A 32 25.10 -13.39 -18.99
C ILE A 32 24.54 -14.06 -17.75
N PRO A 33 24.81 -15.37 -17.52
CA PRO A 33 24.25 -16.11 -16.41
C PRO A 33 24.70 -15.54 -15.07
N ARG A 34 23.78 -15.45 -14.07
CA ARG A 34 24.05 -14.80 -12.79
C ARG A 34 23.15 -15.35 -11.67
N PHE A 35 23.56 -15.18 -10.40
CA PHE A 35 22.71 -15.44 -9.24
C PHE A 35 22.77 -14.32 -8.20
N CYS A 36 23.96 -13.83 -7.83
CA CYS A 36 24.05 -12.82 -6.78
C CYS A 36 23.71 -11.40 -7.27
N TYR A 37 23.91 -11.11 -8.55
CA TYR A 37 23.57 -9.81 -9.13
C TYR A 37 22.04 -9.64 -9.27
N HIS A 38 21.57 -8.46 -8.89
CA HIS A 38 20.21 -8.00 -9.14
C HIS A 38 20.26 -6.52 -9.48
N LYS A 39 19.47 -6.09 -10.50
CA LYS A 39 19.51 -4.71 -11.04
C LYS A 39 19.27 -3.61 -10.01
N LYS A 40 18.57 -3.93 -8.93
CA LYS A 40 18.17 -3.00 -7.85
C LYS A 40 18.93 -3.20 -6.53
N LEU A 41 19.93 -4.04 -6.49
CA LEU A 41 20.73 -4.30 -5.30
C LEU A 41 22.22 -4.06 -5.57
N SER A 42 22.98 -3.71 -4.54
CA SER A 42 24.43 -3.55 -4.64
C SER A 42 25.12 -4.80 -5.17
N VAL A 43 26.27 -4.65 -5.80
CA VAL A 43 27.01 -5.75 -6.41
C VAL A 43 27.77 -6.54 -5.34
N ALA A 44 27.39 -7.80 -5.10
CA ALA A 44 28.10 -8.70 -4.17
C ALA A 44 29.28 -9.44 -4.81
N ALA A 45 29.24 -9.75 -6.10
CA ALA A 45 30.26 -10.47 -6.88
C ALA A 45 30.71 -11.82 -6.27
N ASN A 46 29.86 -12.48 -5.47
CA ASN A 46 30.24 -13.69 -4.70
C ASN A 46 29.92 -15.01 -5.39
N CYS A 47 28.86 -15.09 -6.24
CA CYS A 47 28.47 -16.35 -6.90
C CYS A 47 29.42 -16.76 -8.05
N ARG A 48 30.06 -15.80 -8.69
CA ARG A 48 30.97 -16.00 -9.83
C ARG A 48 30.35 -16.61 -11.09
N MET A 49 29.01 -16.72 -11.16
CA MET A 49 28.37 -17.31 -12.34
C MET A 49 28.53 -16.44 -13.60
N CYS A 50 28.63 -15.12 -13.45
CA CYS A 50 28.76 -14.15 -14.55
C CYS A 50 30.23 -14.01 -15.09
N LEU A 51 31.02 -15.05 -15.01
CA LEU A 51 32.41 -15.02 -15.55
C LEU A 51 32.40 -14.95 -17.07
N VAL A 52 33.09 -13.96 -17.61
CA VAL A 52 33.29 -13.73 -19.06
C VAL A 52 34.79 -13.66 -19.37
N ASP A 53 35.18 -13.91 -20.61
CA ASP A 53 36.55 -13.74 -21.08
C ASP A 53 36.72 -12.33 -21.66
N ILE A 54 37.77 -11.65 -21.24
CA ILE A 54 38.14 -10.32 -21.76
C ILE A 54 39.50 -10.48 -22.45
N GLU A 55 39.62 -10.05 -23.70
CA GLU A 55 40.87 -10.13 -24.44
C GLU A 55 42.01 -9.44 -23.69
N GLY A 56 43.14 -10.10 -23.62
CA GLY A 56 44.29 -9.62 -22.86
C GLY A 56 44.31 -9.99 -21.36
N ASN A 57 43.20 -10.54 -20.84
CA ASN A 57 43.11 -10.98 -19.45
C ASN A 57 43.43 -12.49 -19.33
N PRO A 58 44.37 -12.91 -18.49
CA PRO A 58 44.68 -14.33 -18.35
C PRO A 58 43.61 -15.18 -17.69
N LYS A 59 42.75 -14.54 -16.87
CA LYS A 59 41.62 -15.18 -16.11
C LYS A 59 40.29 -14.61 -16.53
N ALA A 60 39.23 -15.43 -16.52
CA ALA A 60 37.87 -14.98 -16.66
C ALA A 60 37.49 -13.98 -15.55
N GLN A 61 36.74 -12.94 -15.91
CA GLN A 61 36.37 -11.83 -15.02
C GLN A 61 34.86 -11.81 -14.74
N PRO A 62 34.41 -11.43 -13.55
CA PRO A 62 32.99 -11.33 -13.23
C PRO A 62 32.35 -10.09 -13.88
N ALA A 63 31.46 -10.27 -14.84
CA ALA A 63 30.84 -9.17 -15.58
C ALA A 63 30.06 -8.19 -14.67
N CYS A 64 29.51 -8.66 -13.55
CA CYS A 64 28.74 -7.82 -12.62
C CYS A 64 29.59 -6.79 -11.86
N SER A 65 30.90 -6.98 -11.74
CA SER A 65 31.79 -6.07 -10.99
C SER A 65 32.96 -5.54 -11.82
N THR A 66 33.07 -5.90 -13.10
CA THR A 66 34.09 -5.41 -13.99
C THR A 66 33.64 -4.16 -14.70
N PRO A 67 34.28 -2.99 -14.47
CA PRO A 67 33.97 -1.76 -15.17
C PRO A 67 34.43 -1.82 -16.62
N SER A 68 33.66 -1.23 -17.50
CA SER A 68 33.97 -1.12 -18.93
C SER A 68 35.00 -0.03 -19.22
N SER A 69 35.80 -0.24 -20.26
CA SER A 69 36.72 0.74 -20.82
C SER A 69 36.70 0.70 -22.35
N ALA A 70 37.08 1.83 -22.99
CA ALA A 70 37.07 1.95 -24.43
C ALA A 70 37.87 0.87 -25.15
N GLY A 71 37.27 0.28 -26.18
CA GLY A 71 37.88 -0.77 -26.99
C GLY A 71 38.00 -2.15 -26.33
N MET A 72 37.39 -2.35 -25.18
CA MET A 72 37.33 -3.64 -24.50
C MET A 72 36.60 -4.67 -25.37
N LYS A 73 37.16 -5.88 -25.49
CA LYS A 73 36.53 -6.99 -26.18
C LYS A 73 36.22 -8.11 -25.21
N VAL A 74 34.93 -8.45 -25.15
CA VAL A 74 34.34 -9.38 -24.17
C VAL A 74 33.71 -10.55 -24.90
N HIS A 75 34.02 -11.77 -24.44
CA HIS A 75 33.40 -12.99 -24.96
C HIS A 75 32.63 -13.70 -23.85
N THR A 76 31.32 -13.83 -24.01
CA THR A 76 30.43 -14.45 -23.03
C THR A 76 30.28 -15.96 -23.27
N LYS A 77 30.55 -16.44 -24.51
CA LYS A 77 30.22 -17.80 -24.99
C LYS A 77 31.43 -18.56 -25.54
N ASN A 78 32.67 -18.03 -25.43
CA ASN A 78 33.86 -18.76 -25.86
C ASN A 78 34.22 -19.90 -24.88
N GLU A 79 35.15 -20.75 -25.25
CA GLU A 79 35.54 -21.94 -24.48
C GLU A 79 36.01 -21.60 -23.06
N LYS A 80 36.74 -20.49 -22.87
CA LYS A 80 37.23 -20.05 -21.55
C LYS A 80 36.09 -19.61 -20.64
N ALA A 81 35.13 -18.83 -21.15
CA ALA A 81 33.95 -18.41 -20.40
C ALA A 81 33.06 -19.61 -20.04
N LYS A 82 32.73 -20.47 -21.01
CA LYS A 82 31.93 -21.68 -20.79
C LYS A 82 32.52 -22.63 -19.78
N THR A 83 33.85 -22.88 -19.84
CA THR A 83 34.55 -23.75 -18.90
C THR A 83 34.47 -23.19 -17.49
N ALA A 84 34.64 -21.85 -17.32
CA ALA A 84 34.56 -21.20 -16.03
C ALA A 84 33.10 -21.26 -15.47
N GLN A 85 32.12 -20.96 -16.28
CA GLN A 85 30.70 -21.00 -15.90
C GLN A 85 30.27 -22.43 -15.51
N LYS A 86 30.69 -23.45 -16.28
CA LYS A 86 30.42 -24.86 -15.99
C LYS A 86 31.03 -25.30 -14.66
N ALA A 87 32.25 -24.89 -14.36
CA ALA A 87 32.92 -25.19 -13.10
C ALA A 87 32.17 -24.52 -11.89
N VAL A 88 31.73 -23.27 -12.05
CA VAL A 88 30.94 -22.59 -11.03
C VAL A 88 29.61 -23.28 -10.80
N MET A 89 28.94 -23.70 -11.88
CA MET A 89 27.65 -24.38 -11.80
C MET A 89 27.78 -25.71 -11.04
N GLU A 90 28.82 -26.51 -11.35
CA GLU A 90 29.13 -27.74 -10.61
C GLU A 90 29.33 -27.47 -9.11
N PHE A 91 30.05 -26.39 -8.79
CA PHE A 91 30.30 -25.99 -7.41
C PHE A 91 29.02 -25.62 -6.65
N LEU A 92 28.11 -24.88 -7.28
CA LEU A 92 26.84 -24.51 -6.68
C LEU A 92 25.91 -25.73 -6.46
N LEU A 93 26.03 -26.77 -7.28
CA LEU A 93 25.21 -27.97 -7.19
C LEU A 93 25.72 -29.02 -6.19
N ILE A 94 26.96 -28.92 -5.71
CA ILE A 94 27.56 -29.89 -4.78
C ILE A 94 26.66 -30.15 -3.59
N ASN A 95 26.22 -29.13 -2.89
CA ASN A 95 25.37 -29.23 -1.71
C ASN A 95 23.87 -28.99 -2.00
N HIS A 96 23.50 -28.62 -3.23
CA HIS A 96 22.10 -28.39 -3.55
C HIS A 96 21.31 -29.72 -3.54
N PRO A 97 20.19 -29.82 -2.80
CA PRO A 97 19.41 -31.07 -2.68
C PRO A 97 18.66 -31.38 -3.98
N LEU A 98 18.32 -32.64 -4.18
CA LEU A 98 17.53 -33.11 -5.34
C LEU A 98 16.01 -32.93 -5.10
N ASP A 99 15.62 -31.74 -4.66
CA ASP A 99 14.25 -31.43 -4.20
C ASP A 99 13.35 -30.86 -5.29
N CYS A 100 13.79 -30.72 -6.54
CA CYS A 100 12.96 -30.10 -7.60
C CYS A 100 11.52 -30.62 -7.68
N PRO A 101 11.25 -31.95 -7.49
CA PRO A 101 9.87 -32.46 -7.52
C PRO A 101 8.98 -31.96 -6.39
N ILE A 102 9.55 -31.58 -5.24
CA ILE A 102 8.83 -31.07 -4.06
C ILE A 102 9.10 -29.60 -3.78
N CYS A 103 9.96 -28.94 -4.55
CA CYS A 103 10.31 -27.54 -4.40
C CYS A 103 9.29 -26.65 -5.15
N ASP A 104 8.69 -25.68 -4.47
CA ASP A 104 7.73 -24.76 -5.09
C ASP A 104 8.34 -23.86 -6.17
N GLN A 105 9.67 -23.65 -6.14
CA GLN A 105 10.39 -22.93 -7.19
C GLN A 105 10.56 -23.73 -8.49
N GLY A 106 10.28 -25.04 -8.47
CA GLY A 106 10.42 -25.92 -9.65
C GLY A 106 9.62 -25.43 -10.84
N GLY A 107 10.29 -25.19 -11.97
CA GLY A 107 9.71 -24.63 -13.21
C GLY A 107 9.81 -23.11 -13.37
N GLU A 108 10.31 -22.40 -12.36
CA GLU A 108 10.62 -20.97 -12.39
C GLU A 108 11.91 -20.65 -11.59
N CYS A 109 12.82 -21.61 -11.50
CA CYS A 109 14.02 -21.55 -10.69
C CYS A 109 15.23 -21.12 -11.53
N GLU A 110 15.82 -19.94 -11.23
CA GLU A 110 17.02 -19.46 -11.93
C GLU A 110 18.16 -20.50 -11.92
N LEU A 111 18.34 -21.21 -10.77
CA LEU A 111 19.36 -22.24 -10.68
C LEU A 111 19.10 -23.42 -11.61
N GLN A 112 17.85 -23.84 -11.75
CA GLN A 112 17.46 -24.95 -12.63
C GLN A 112 17.70 -24.59 -14.10
N ASP A 113 17.26 -23.39 -14.52
CA ASP A 113 17.39 -22.94 -15.90
C ASP A 113 18.87 -22.77 -16.30
N VAL A 114 19.66 -22.09 -15.45
CA VAL A 114 21.09 -21.90 -15.67
C VAL A 114 21.86 -23.24 -15.60
N ALA A 115 21.42 -24.20 -14.75
CA ALA A 115 22.05 -25.52 -14.68
C ALA A 115 21.81 -26.33 -15.96
N MET A 116 20.66 -26.19 -16.58
CA MET A 116 20.36 -26.87 -17.86
C MET A 116 21.15 -26.28 -19.02
N GLU A 117 21.37 -24.96 -19.04
CA GLU A 117 22.08 -24.30 -20.15
C GLU A 117 23.62 -24.36 -20.01
N TYR A 118 24.13 -24.18 -18.78
CA TYR A 118 25.58 -24.00 -18.50
C TYR A 118 26.18 -25.13 -17.66
N GLY A 119 25.37 -26.06 -17.17
CA GLY A 119 25.80 -27.14 -16.30
C GLY A 119 26.35 -28.37 -17.02
N SER A 120 26.40 -29.47 -16.28
CA SER A 120 26.73 -30.82 -16.77
C SER A 120 25.61 -31.78 -16.34
N ASP A 121 25.35 -32.78 -17.17
CA ASP A 121 24.39 -33.85 -16.92
C ASP A 121 24.90 -34.91 -15.92
N ILE A 122 26.19 -34.89 -15.60
CA ILE A 122 26.82 -35.84 -14.69
C ILE A 122 27.48 -35.10 -13.50
N SER A 123 27.10 -35.50 -12.28
CA SER A 123 27.79 -35.06 -11.06
C SER A 123 28.96 -35.93 -10.75
N ARG A 124 30.12 -35.33 -10.44
CA ARG A 124 31.33 -36.02 -9.96
C ARG A 124 31.41 -36.10 -8.43
N PHE A 125 30.45 -35.46 -7.73
CA PHE A 125 30.40 -35.40 -6.28
C PHE A 125 29.66 -36.62 -5.71
N ASN A 126 30.39 -37.39 -4.88
CA ASN A 126 29.90 -38.65 -4.30
C ASN A 126 29.80 -38.63 -2.75
N GLU A 127 30.02 -37.48 -2.14
CA GLU A 127 29.97 -37.32 -0.69
C GLU A 127 28.54 -36.93 -0.25
N GLY A 128 28.24 -36.98 1.04
CA GLY A 128 26.98 -36.55 1.60
C GLY A 128 26.76 -35.04 1.42
N LYS A 129 25.57 -34.65 0.98
CA LYS A 129 25.19 -33.25 0.88
C LYS A 129 24.94 -32.63 2.25
N ARG A 130 25.30 -31.36 2.43
CA ARG A 130 25.05 -30.61 3.66
C ARG A 130 23.54 -30.46 3.88
N ILE A 131 23.11 -30.59 5.15
CA ILE A 131 21.76 -30.28 5.61
C ILE A 131 21.81 -29.04 6.50
N VAL A 132 20.86 -28.15 6.33
CA VAL A 132 20.73 -26.93 7.13
C VAL A 132 19.36 -26.94 7.77
N ASP A 133 19.29 -26.74 9.07
CA ASP A 133 18.05 -26.64 9.81
C ASP A 133 17.27 -25.37 9.40
N ASP A 134 15.98 -25.50 9.25
CA ASP A 134 15.10 -24.38 8.93
C ASP A 134 14.67 -23.65 10.20
N LYS A 135 14.84 -22.34 10.21
CA LYS A 135 14.25 -21.45 11.23
C LYS A 135 12.97 -20.84 10.68
N GLY A 136 11.90 -20.87 11.47
CA GLY A 136 10.68 -20.15 11.14
C GLY A 136 10.95 -18.65 11.09
N ILE A 137 10.56 -17.97 10.00
CA ILE A 137 10.78 -16.54 9.80
C ILE A 137 9.47 -15.73 9.71
N GLY A 138 8.35 -16.34 10.12
CA GLY A 138 7.06 -15.67 10.16
C GLY A 138 5.95 -16.43 9.43
N ALA A 139 4.83 -15.73 9.21
CA ALA A 139 3.62 -16.28 8.61
C ALA A 139 3.63 -16.26 7.07
N LEU A 140 4.47 -15.42 6.45
CA LEU A 140 4.42 -15.12 5.03
C LEU A 140 5.42 -15.93 4.20
N ILE A 141 6.61 -16.19 4.76
CA ILE A 141 7.73 -16.79 4.05
C ILE A 141 8.05 -18.16 4.65
N GLN A 142 8.16 -19.15 3.78
CA GLN A 142 8.65 -20.48 4.12
C GLN A 142 10.14 -20.58 3.81
N THR A 143 10.90 -21.17 4.72
CA THR A 143 12.33 -21.45 4.57
C THR A 143 12.55 -22.93 4.25
N ASP A 144 13.48 -23.18 3.32
CA ASP A 144 14.08 -24.49 3.03
C ASP A 144 15.59 -24.24 2.78
N MET A 145 16.33 -23.92 3.85
CA MET A 145 17.66 -23.30 3.75
C MET A 145 18.74 -24.26 3.26
N THR A 146 18.50 -25.56 3.23
CA THR A 146 19.37 -26.53 2.52
C THR A 146 19.49 -26.20 1.03
N ARG A 147 18.47 -25.55 0.42
CA ARG A 147 18.45 -25.14 -0.99
C ARG A 147 19.21 -23.84 -1.24
N CYS A 148 19.63 -23.11 -0.18
CA CYS A 148 20.26 -21.81 -0.29
C CYS A 148 21.64 -21.90 -0.96
N ILE A 149 21.89 -21.05 -1.98
CA ILE A 149 23.16 -20.94 -2.71
C ILE A 149 24.02 -19.75 -2.24
N HIS A 150 23.71 -19.16 -1.09
CA HIS A 150 24.42 -18.05 -0.45
C HIS A 150 24.62 -16.81 -1.35
N CYS A 151 23.68 -16.51 -2.24
CA CYS A 151 23.76 -15.36 -3.14
C CYS A 151 23.62 -14.01 -2.43
N THR A 152 23.15 -14.00 -1.18
CA THR A 152 22.94 -12.83 -0.32
C THR A 152 21.91 -11.78 -0.84
N ARG A 153 21.12 -12.09 -1.87
CA ARG A 153 20.12 -11.14 -2.37
C ARG A 153 19.10 -10.76 -1.28
N CYS A 154 18.59 -11.70 -0.49
CA CYS A 154 17.67 -11.46 0.62
C CYS A 154 18.26 -10.57 1.72
N VAL A 155 19.53 -10.80 2.08
CA VAL A 155 20.26 -9.99 3.09
C VAL A 155 20.41 -8.54 2.61
N ARG A 156 20.85 -8.36 1.36
CA ARG A 156 20.99 -7.02 0.76
C ARG A 156 19.62 -6.33 0.57
N PHE A 157 18.60 -7.06 0.18
CA PHE A 157 17.25 -6.53 0.11
C PHE A 157 16.80 -5.97 1.46
N GLY A 158 16.96 -6.72 2.55
CA GLY A 158 16.62 -6.27 3.90
C GLY A 158 17.35 -4.97 4.28
N ALA A 159 18.67 -4.91 4.05
CA ALA A 159 19.49 -3.76 4.39
C ALA A 159 19.26 -2.54 3.48
N GLU A 160 19.18 -2.74 2.18
CA GLU A 160 19.20 -1.66 1.18
C GLU A 160 17.81 -1.14 0.84
N VAL A 161 16.84 -2.05 0.66
CA VAL A 161 15.47 -1.72 0.23
C VAL A 161 14.53 -1.59 1.43
N ALA A 162 14.37 -2.65 2.22
CA ALA A 162 13.50 -2.62 3.39
C ALA A 162 14.04 -1.72 4.53
N GLY A 163 15.35 -1.53 4.59
CA GLY A 163 15.97 -0.69 5.62
C GLY A 163 16.07 -1.33 6.98
N ILE A 164 15.85 -2.64 7.07
CA ILE A 164 15.91 -3.41 8.31
C ILE A 164 16.84 -4.61 8.09
N VAL A 165 17.85 -4.75 8.95
CA VAL A 165 18.80 -5.86 8.89
C VAL A 165 18.30 -6.99 9.80
N GLU A 166 17.31 -7.75 9.32
CA GLU A 166 16.72 -8.88 10.06
C GLU A 166 17.37 -10.21 9.71
N MET A 167 17.98 -10.32 8.53
CA MET A 167 18.68 -11.51 8.06
C MET A 167 20.16 -11.23 7.82
N GLY A 168 20.99 -12.24 8.02
CA GLY A 168 22.41 -12.14 7.73
C GLY A 168 23.08 -13.49 7.54
N ALA A 169 24.40 -13.43 7.31
CA ALA A 169 25.23 -14.61 7.21
C ALA A 169 25.89 -14.90 8.57
N THR A 170 25.64 -16.09 9.10
CA THR A 170 26.27 -16.60 10.34
C THR A 170 27.20 -17.76 10.03
N GLY A 171 28.19 -18.00 10.87
CA GLY A 171 29.20 -19.03 10.63
C GLY A 171 30.21 -18.64 9.55
N ARG A 172 30.99 -19.62 9.10
CA ARG A 172 32.01 -19.46 8.02
C ARG A 172 32.30 -20.79 7.33
N GLY A 173 32.82 -20.72 6.11
CA GLY A 173 33.17 -21.91 5.33
C GLY A 173 31.95 -22.78 5.06
N GLU A 174 32.04 -24.06 5.40
CA GLU A 174 30.92 -25.02 5.21
C GLU A 174 29.74 -24.76 6.16
N ASP A 175 29.99 -24.14 7.31
CA ASP A 175 28.99 -23.81 8.32
C ASP A 175 28.31 -22.45 8.05
N LEU A 176 28.62 -21.78 6.94
CA LEU A 176 27.95 -20.52 6.58
C LEU A 176 26.46 -20.76 6.35
N LYS A 177 25.62 -20.00 7.05
CA LYS A 177 24.15 -20.05 6.94
C LYS A 177 23.59 -18.65 6.73
N ILE A 178 22.53 -18.54 5.95
CA ILE A 178 21.72 -17.32 5.88
C ILE A 178 20.51 -17.55 6.78
N GLU A 179 20.39 -16.74 7.81
CA GLU A 179 19.35 -16.92 8.83
C GLU A 179 18.97 -15.57 9.49
N PRO A 180 17.78 -15.47 10.16
CA PRO A 180 17.43 -14.30 10.93
C PRO A 180 18.31 -14.18 12.17
N PHE A 181 18.62 -12.93 12.55
CA PHE A 181 19.40 -12.65 13.77
C PHE A 181 18.54 -12.78 15.03
N LEU A 182 17.24 -12.47 14.92
CA LEU A 182 16.28 -12.52 16.02
C LEU A 182 15.33 -13.71 15.86
N SER A 183 14.88 -14.24 16.98
CA SER A 183 13.90 -15.34 17.03
C SER A 183 12.50 -14.93 16.56
N GLU A 184 12.22 -13.63 16.51
CA GLU A 184 10.92 -13.07 16.13
C GLU A 184 10.63 -13.13 14.63
N GLY A 185 11.62 -13.54 13.81
CA GLY A 185 11.49 -13.61 12.35
C GLY A 185 11.58 -12.25 11.66
N ILE A 186 11.07 -12.19 10.42
CA ILE A 186 11.11 -10.99 9.58
C ILE A 186 9.80 -10.21 9.77
N GLN A 187 9.91 -8.92 10.01
CA GLN A 187 8.79 -8.04 10.36
C GLN A 187 8.60 -6.86 9.40
N SER A 188 9.46 -6.76 8.37
CA SER A 188 9.31 -5.72 7.36
C SER A 188 7.97 -5.87 6.61
N GLU A 189 7.31 -4.76 6.37
CA GLU A 189 6.12 -4.61 5.53
C GLU A 189 6.39 -4.90 4.03
N LEU A 190 7.65 -5.10 3.66
CA LEU A 190 8.12 -5.45 2.32
C LEU A 190 8.71 -6.86 2.25
N SER A 191 8.55 -7.67 3.32
CA SER A 191 9.26 -8.94 3.50
C SER A 191 9.05 -9.93 2.36
N GLY A 192 7.87 -9.96 1.77
CA GLY A 192 7.50 -10.87 0.68
C GLY A 192 8.36 -10.72 -0.59
N ASN A 193 9.02 -9.57 -0.80
CA ASN A 193 9.95 -9.40 -1.91
C ASN A 193 11.21 -10.26 -1.77
N MET A 194 11.52 -10.77 -0.58
CA MET A 194 12.61 -11.75 -0.39
C MET A 194 12.33 -13.05 -1.14
N ILE A 195 11.07 -13.38 -1.40
CA ILE A 195 10.66 -14.53 -2.21
C ILE A 195 11.10 -14.30 -3.67
N ASP A 196 10.80 -13.11 -4.21
CA ASP A 196 11.07 -12.79 -5.62
C ASP A 196 12.58 -12.66 -5.90
N VAL A 197 13.34 -12.07 -4.96
CA VAL A 197 14.79 -11.94 -5.15
C VAL A 197 15.56 -13.24 -4.91
N CYS A 198 14.95 -14.26 -4.30
CA CYS A 198 15.59 -15.54 -4.08
C CYS A 198 15.66 -16.34 -5.38
N PRO A 199 16.84 -16.62 -5.93
CA PRO A 199 16.99 -17.31 -7.22
C PRO A 199 16.67 -18.81 -7.15
N VAL A 200 16.39 -19.32 -5.95
CA VAL A 200 16.15 -20.75 -5.67
C VAL A 200 15.00 -20.92 -4.68
N GLY A 201 14.49 -22.12 -4.51
CA GLY A 201 13.43 -22.44 -3.56
C GLY A 201 13.84 -22.49 -2.09
N ALA A 202 14.79 -21.63 -1.67
CA ALA A 202 15.17 -21.49 -0.27
C ALA A 202 14.23 -20.59 0.52
N LEU A 203 13.66 -19.58 -0.12
CA LEU A 203 12.61 -18.69 0.42
C LEU A 203 11.43 -18.74 -0.55
N THR A 204 10.29 -19.20 -0.08
CA THR A 204 9.07 -19.37 -0.89
C THR A 204 7.85 -18.82 -0.15
N SER A 205 6.76 -18.59 -0.86
CA SER A 205 5.52 -18.13 -0.25
C SER A 205 4.91 -19.23 0.61
N LYS A 206 4.80 -19.01 1.93
CA LYS A 206 4.23 -19.98 2.86
C LYS A 206 2.75 -20.29 2.56
N PRO A 207 1.88 -19.31 2.25
CA PRO A 207 0.49 -19.59 1.88
C PRO A 207 0.32 -20.30 0.53
N PHE A 208 1.33 -20.25 -0.34
CA PHE A 208 1.28 -20.91 -1.64
C PHE A 208 1.94 -22.29 -1.65
N ARG A 209 2.51 -22.73 -0.51
CA ARG A 209 3.30 -23.95 -0.43
C ARG A 209 2.50 -25.18 -0.89
N TYR A 210 3.02 -25.90 -1.89
CA TYR A 210 2.46 -27.13 -2.49
C TYR A 210 1.09 -26.97 -3.16
N GLU A 211 0.66 -25.75 -3.48
CA GLU A 211 -0.65 -25.48 -4.06
C GLU A 211 -0.75 -25.88 -5.54
N VAL A 212 0.14 -25.35 -6.37
CA VAL A 212 0.11 -25.54 -7.82
C VAL A 212 1.47 -25.21 -8.46
N ARG A 213 1.76 -25.78 -9.62
CA ARG A 213 3.00 -25.51 -10.35
C ARG A 213 2.86 -24.25 -11.22
N SER A 214 3.99 -23.54 -11.42
CA SER A 214 4.02 -22.29 -12.17
C SER A 214 3.44 -22.41 -13.59
N TRP A 215 3.74 -23.47 -14.29
CA TRP A 215 3.23 -23.73 -15.67
C TRP A 215 1.75 -24.09 -15.74
N GLN A 216 1.07 -24.33 -14.63
CA GLN A 216 -0.36 -24.60 -14.56
C GLN A 216 -1.18 -23.32 -14.29
N MET A 217 -0.52 -22.21 -14.06
CA MET A 217 -1.14 -20.93 -13.73
C MET A 217 -1.19 -20.01 -14.93
N ASN A 218 -2.26 -19.21 -14.98
CA ASN A 218 -2.34 -18.08 -15.89
C ASN A 218 -1.90 -16.81 -15.17
N SER A 219 -1.02 -16.04 -15.77
CA SER A 219 -0.58 -14.73 -15.24
C SER A 219 -1.38 -13.61 -15.90
N ILE A 220 -2.12 -12.83 -15.11
CA ILE A 220 -2.97 -11.75 -15.57
C ILE A 220 -2.44 -10.45 -14.98
N GLN A 221 -2.23 -9.43 -15.81
CA GLN A 221 -1.80 -8.11 -15.39
C GLN A 221 -2.94 -7.40 -14.66
N THR A 222 -2.63 -6.85 -13.49
CA THR A 222 -3.57 -6.05 -12.72
C THR A 222 -2.81 -5.05 -11.85
N ILE A 223 -3.52 -4.38 -10.94
CA ILE A 223 -3.02 -3.28 -10.11
C ILE A 223 -3.46 -3.55 -8.69
N ALA A 224 -2.57 -3.40 -7.71
CA ALA A 224 -2.95 -3.38 -6.31
C ALA A 224 -3.67 -2.06 -6.00
N ARG A 225 -4.79 -2.12 -5.30
CA ARG A 225 -5.64 -0.95 -5.01
C ARG A 225 -5.78 -0.63 -3.52
N HIS A 226 -4.90 -1.20 -2.69
CA HIS A 226 -4.97 -1.06 -1.24
C HIS A 226 -4.38 0.27 -0.74
N ASP A 227 -3.62 0.98 -1.58
CA ASP A 227 -3.02 2.27 -1.27
C ASP A 227 -3.02 3.22 -2.50
N LEU A 228 -2.39 4.38 -2.34
CA LEU A 228 -2.37 5.43 -3.36
C LEU A 228 -1.45 5.15 -4.55
N VAL A 229 -0.56 4.15 -4.44
CA VAL A 229 0.47 3.92 -5.45
C VAL A 229 -0.09 3.22 -6.67
N GLY A 230 -1.01 2.28 -6.46
CA GLY A 230 -1.51 1.44 -7.53
C GLY A 230 -0.40 0.54 -8.08
N SER A 231 0.31 -0.17 -7.20
CA SER A 231 1.43 -1.04 -7.56
C SER A 231 1.06 -2.03 -8.66
N ASN A 232 1.90 -2.14 -9.67
CA ASN A 232 1.67 -3.03 -10.81
C ASN A 232 2.02 -4.48 -10.42
N ILE A 233 1.09 -5.39 -10.63
CA ILE A 233 1.20 -6.79 -10.19
C ILE A 233 0.73 -7.76 -11.29
N PHE A 234 1.16 -9.01 -11.17
CA PHE A 234 0.54 -10.14 -11.84
C PHE A 234 -0.24 -10.95 -10.79
N THR A 235 -1.52 -11.21 -11.10
CA THR A 235 -2.27 -12.27 -10.42
C THR A 235 -2.05 -13.59 -11.13
N GLN A 236 -1.66 -14.60 -10.40
CA GLN A 236 -1.49 -15.95 -10.92
C GLN A 236 -2.66 -16.82 -10.49
N THR A 237 -3.41 -17.30 -11.46
CA THR A 237 -4.70 -17.96 -11.26
C THR A 237 -4.68 -19.41 -11.71
N HIS A 238 -5.39 -20.28 -10.98
CA HIS A 238 -5.64 -21.66 -11.34
C HIS A 238 -7.08 -22.04 -10.98
N LYS A 239 -7.82 -22.65 -11.92
CA LYS A 239 -9.23 -23.07 -11.71
C LYS A 239 -10.12 -21.97 -11.13
N SER A 240 -10.06 -20.78 -11.74
CA SER A 240 -10.83 -19.58 -11.33
C SER A 240 -10.57 -19.09 -9.90
N LYS A 241 -9.43 -19.43 -9.30
CA LYS A 241 -8.99 -18.89 -8.01
C LYS A 241 -7.64 -18.20 -8.17
N VAL A 242 -7.46 -17.08 -7.49
CA VAL A 242 -6.14 -16.43 -7.36
C VAL A 242 -5.31 -17.29 -6.41
N LYS A 243 -4.14 -17.74 -6.88
CA LYS A 243 -3.25 -18.59 -6.12
C LYS A 243 -2.07 -17.85 -5.50
N ARG A 244 -1.56 -16.84 -6.20
CA ARG A 244 -0.56 -15.91 -5.67
C ARG A 244 -0.53 -14.62 -6.48
N VAL A 245 0.13 -13.62 -5.90
CA VAL A 245 0.41 -12.32 -6.51
C VAL A 245 1.91 -12.11 -6.51
N VAL A 246 2.45 -11.64 -7.65
CA VAL A 246 3.85 -11.29 -7.81
C VAL A 246 4.00 -9.89 -8.40
N ALA A 247 5.13 -9.23 -8.16
CA ALA A 247 5.40 -7.91 -8.68
C ALA A 247 5.47 -7.93 -10.22
N ARG A 248 5.01 -6.85 -10.85
CA ARG A 248 5.23 -6.53 -12.25
C ARG A 248 6.07 -5.26 -12.33
N ASP A 249 7.17 -5.34 -13.03
CA ASP A 249 8.11 -4.23 -13.18
C ASP A 249 7.42 -2.99 -13.78
N ASN A 250 7.50 -1.87 -13.08
CA ASN A 250 7.17 -0.55 -13.58
C ASN A 250 8.01 0.50 -12.85
N GLU A 251 9.06 0.98 -13.52
CA GLU A 251 10.04 1.91 -12.94
C GLU A 251 9.41 3.21 -12.43
N ASN A 252 8.32 3.65 -13.07
CA ASN A 252 7.66 4.90 -12.71
C ASN A 252 6.75 4.76 -11.48
N ILE A 253 6.27 3.56 -11.15
CA ILE A 253 5.29 3.33 -10.07
C ILE A 253 5.94 2.59 -8.90
N ASN A 254 6.10 1.27 -9.01
CA ASN A 254 6.57 0.40 -7.94
C ASN A 254 7.96 -0.19 -8.17
N GLU A 255 8.69 0.25 -9.21
CA GLU A 255 9.92 -0.38 -9.67
C GLU A 255 9.71 -1.89 -9.92
N THR A 256 10.22 -2.73 -9.03
CA THR A 256 10.05 -4.19 -9.04
C THR A 256 9.55 -4.70 -7.67
N TRP A 257 9.14 -3.80 -6.78
CA TRP A 257 8.75 -4.12 -5.42
C TRP A 257 7.25 -3.96 -5.19
N ILE A 258 6.70 -4.71 -4.25
CA ILE A 258 5.33 -4.57 -3.76
C ILE A 258 5.27 -4.77 -2.25
N SER A 259 4.27 -4.20 -1.60
CA SER A 259 4.04 -4.41 -0.17
C SER A 259 3.55 -5.82 0.12
N ASP A 260 3.74 -6.29 1.36
CA ASP A 260 3.19 -7.57 1.79
C ASP A 260 1.66 -7.56 1.76
N ARG A 261 1.05 -6.40 2.01
CA ARG A 261 -0.39 -6.18 1.85
C ARG A 261 -0.84 -6.49 0.42
N ASP A 262 -0.17 -5.93 -0.57
CA ASP A 262 -0.50 -6.15 -1.99
C ASP A 262 -0.27 -7.60 -2.41
N ARG A 263 0.78 -8.23 -1.89
CA ARG A 263 1.17 -9.60 -2.23
C ARG A 263 0.23 -10.66 -1.69
N PHE A 264 -0.26 -10.51 -0.46
CA PHE A 264 -0.97 -11.57 0.25
C PHE A 264 -2.48 -11.31 0.42
N SER A 265 -2.98 -10.13 0.07
CA SER A 265 -4.41 -9.78 0.15
C SER A 265 -5.32 -10.71 -0.62
N TYR A 266 -4.82 -11.39 -1.67
CA TYR A 266 -5.61 -12.34 -2.48
C TYR A 266 -6.28 -13.44 -1.66
N GLN A 267 -5.74 -13.78 -0.48
CA GLN A 267 -6.36 -14.77 0.41
C GLN A 267 -7.75 -14.33 0.87
N GLY A 268 -7.95 -13.01 1.07
CA GLY A 268 -9.25 -12.48 1.44
C GLY A 268 -10.31 -12.76 0.38
N VAL A 269 -9.98 -12.62 -0.90
CA VAL A 269 -10.94 -12.90 -1.99
C VAL A 269 -11.38 -14.37 -2.02
N ASN A 270 -10.51 -15.26 -1.57
CA ASN A 270 -10.80 -16.71 -1.49
C ASN A 270 -11.43 -17.12 -0.14
N ASN A 271 -11.73 -16.18 0.77
CA ASN A 271 -12.28 -16.44 2.11
C ASN A 271 -13.73 -16.93 2.04
N GLU A 272 -14.14 -17.70 3.04
CA GLU A 272 -15.49 -18.28 3.14
C GLU A 272 -16.56 -17.25 3.53
N ASN A 273 -16.18 -16.13 4.14
CA ASN A 273 -17.09 -15.06 4.57
C ASN A 273 -17.57 -14.15 3.42
N ARG A 274 -17.56 -14.64 2.18
CA ARG A 274 -18.05 -13.91 1.02
C ARG A 274 -19.57 -13.96 0.93
N VAL A 275 -20.21 -12.83 0.61
CA VAL A 275 -21.63 -12.82 0.23
C VAL A 275 -21.75 -13.39 -1.17
N LEU A 276 -22.38 -14.57 -1.29
CA LEU A 276 -22.46 -15.30 -2.55
C LEU A 276 -23.84 -15.23 -3.22
N ILE A 277 -24.90 -14.94 -2.46
CA ILE A 277 -26.32 -14.95 -2.89
C ILE A 277 -26.98 -13.68 -2.33
N PRO A 278 -27.93 -13.05 -3.08
CA PRO A 278 -28.70 -11.94 -2.56
C PRO A 278 -29.54 -12.33 -1.33
N LYS A 279 -29.66 -11.42 -0.36
CA LYS A 279 -30.40 -11.64 0.88
C LYS A 279 -31.38 -10.49 1.12
N ILE A 280 -32.59 -10.82 1.58
CA ILE A 280 -33.60 -9.84 2.04
C ILE A 280 -34.01 -10.13 3.48
N LYS A 281 -34.35 -9.09 4.23
CA LYS A 281 -34.81 -9.21 5.62
C LYS A 281 -36.32 -9.05 5.68
N ILE A 282 -37.03 -10.13 5.99
CA ILE A 282 -38.52 -10.16 6.11
C ILE A 282 -38.84 -10.44 7.56
N GLU A 283 -39.64 -9.58 8.18
CA GLU A 283 -40.06 -9.69 9.59
C GLU A 283 -38.91 -9.91 10.57
N GLY A 284 -37.74 -9.33 10.26
CA GLY A 284 -36.53 -9.43 11.08
C GLY A 284 -35.61 -10.63 10.76
N GLU A 285 -36.03 -11.56 9.92
CA GLU A 285 -35.29 -12.76 9.56
C GLU A 285 -34.66 -12.64 8.17
N TRP A 286 -33.39 -13.07 8.02
CA TRP A 286 -32.71 -13.09 6.75
C TRP A 286 -33.09 -14.29 5.89
N GLN A 287 -33.36 -14.06 4.61
CA GLN A 287 -33.70 -15.08 3.63
C GLN A 287 -32.86 -14.90 2.38
N ASP A 288 -32.25 -15.98 1.91
CA ASP A 288 -31.65 -16.02 0.59
C ASP A 288 -32.73 -15.90 -0.48
N THR A 289 -32.46 -15.15 -1.54
CA THR A 289 -33.48 -14.86 -2.56
C THR A 289 -32.86 -14.75 -3.96
N SER A 290 -33.69 -14.64 -4.98
CA SER A 290 -33.24 -14.39 -6.35
C SER A 290 -32.79 -12.94 -6.53
N TRP A 291 -31.97 -12.68 -7.57
CA TRP A 291 -31.59 -11.31 -7.93
C TRP A 291 -32.80 -10.44 -8.27
N ASP A 292 -33.79 -10.97 -8.99
CA ASP A 292 -34.99 -10.23 -9.38
C ASP A 292 -35.78 -9.77 -8.14
N ASP A 293 -36.04 -10.69 -7.21
CA ASP A 293 -36.77 -10.37 -5.97
C ASP A 293 -35.98 -9.39 -5.08
N ALA A 294 -34.66 -9.55 -4.97
CA ALA A 294 -33.82 -8.64 -4.18
C ALA A 294 -33.79 -7.22 -4.76
N LEU A 295 -33.68 -7.09 -6.09
CA LEU A 295 -33.69 -5.81 -6.79
C LEU A 295 -35.07 -5.12 -6.69
N ASP A 296 -36.13 -5.88 -6.84
CA ASP A 296 -37.53 -5.38 -6.65
C ASP A 296 -37.74 -4.92 -5.20
N PHE A 297 -37.27 -5.69 -4.22
CA PHE A 297 -37.34 -5.32 -2.82
C PHE A 297 -36.54 -4.04 -2.53
N ALA A 298 -35.31 -3.94 -3.05
CA ALA A 298 -34.47 -2.76 -2.90
C ALA A 298 -35.11 -1.51 -3.52
N THR A 299 -35.58 -1.58 -4.77
CA THR A 299 -36.13 -0.45 -5.49
C THR A 299 -37.49 0.02 -4.90
N ASN A 300 -38.34 -0.91 -4.48
CA ASN A 300 -39.60 -0.58 -3.79
C ASN A 300 -39.33 0.05 -2.42
N GLY A 301 -38.33 -0.46 -1.69
CA GLY A 301 -37.91 0.13 -0.43
C GLY A 301 -37.38 1.55 -0.58
N ILE A 302 -36.50 1.81 -1.55
CA ILE A 302 -36.03 3.17 -1.85
C ILE A 302 -37.19 4.10 -2.19
N LYS A 303 -38.09 3.72 -3.10
CA LYS A 303 -39.28 4.52 -3.47
C LYS A 303 -40.19 4.83 -2.28
N LYS A 304 -40.33 3.88 -1.36
CA LYS A 304 -41.19 4.03 -0.18
C LYS A 304 -40.58 4.98 0.86
N HIS A 305 -39.25 4.88 1.12
CA HIS A 305 -38.57 5.58 2.21
C HIS A 305 -37.91 6.89 1.76
N ALA A 306 -37.53 7.04 0.49
CA ALA A 306 -37.04 8.28 -0.11
C ALA A 306 -38.12 8.96 -0.96
N LYS A 307 -39.22 9.35 -0.36
CA LYS A 307 -40.30 10.07 -1.08
C LYS A 307 -39.83 11.40 -1.67
N GLU A 308 -38.98 12.08 -0.94
CA GLU A 308 -38.22 13.23 -1.43
C GLU A 308 -36.78 12.78 -1.61
N GLY A 309 -36.13 13.15 -2.72
CA GLY A 309 -34.73 12.78 -2.98
C GLY A 309 -33.77 13.15 -1.85
N SER A 310 -34.04 14.28 -1.18
CA SER A 310 -33.28 14.75 -0.03
C SER A 310 -33.21 13.78 1.17
N GLN A 311 -34.11 12.78 1.22
CA GLN A 311 -34.16 11.74 2.25
C GLN A 311 -33.24 10.54 1.97
N PHE A 312 -32.57 10.52 0.82
CA PHE A 312 -31.65 9.46 0.40
C PHE A 312 -30.19 9.83 0.65
N GLY A 313 -29.39 8.87 1.12
CA GLY A 313 -27.95 9.04 1.32
C GLY A 313 -27.15 7.86 0.79
N THR A 314 -25.97 8.13 0.22
CA THR A 314 -25.06 7.10 -0.30
C THR A 314 -23.70 7.21 0.35
N LEU A 315 -23.20 6.09 0.86
CA LEU A 315 -21.85 5.95 1.39
C LEU A 315 -21.10 4.87 0.62
N ALA A 316 -19.83 5.12 0.29
CA ALA A 316 -19.00 4.18 -0.45
C ALA A 316 -17.64 3.95 0.20
N SER A 317 -17.13 2.74 -0.01
CA SER A 317 -15.77 2.38 0.35
C SER A 317 -14.75 3.23 -0.43
N LYS A 318 -13.63 3.56 0.21
CA LYS A 318 -12.46 4.19 -0.43
C LYS A 318 -11.85 3.32 -1.53
N ASN A 319 -12.14 2.02 -1.56
CA ASN A 319 -11.60 1.07 -2.52
C ASN A 319 -12.55 0.79 -3.71
N ALA A 320 -13.68 1.47 -3.80
CA ALA A 320 -14.55 1.39 -4.97
C ALA A 320 -13.80 1.88 -6.23
N THR A 321 -14.11 1.29 -7.39
CA THR A 321 -13.49 1.69 -8.66
C THR A 321 -13.98 3.07 -9.11
N LEU A 322 -13.24 3.70 -10.04
CA LEU A 322 -13.66 4.95 -10.65
C LEU A 322 -15.07 4.86 -11.21
N GLU A 323 -15.38 3.75 -11.88
CA GLU A 323 -16.65 3.46 -12.53
C GLU A 323 -17.78 3.33 -11.50
N GLU A 324 -17.53 2.64 -10.40
CA GLU A 324 -18.51 2.45 -9.32
C GLU A 324 -18.80 3.77 -8.62
N LEU A 325 -17.77 4.55 -8.28
CA LEU A 325 -17.91 5.88 -7.66
C LEU A 325 -18.66 6.85 -8.59
N TYR A 326 -18.34 6.81 -9.89
CA TYR A 326 -19.03 7.63 -10.88
C TYR A 326 -20.53 7.28 -10.98
N LEU A 327 -20.86 5.99 -11.09
CA LEU A 327 -22.26 5.57 -11.16
C LEU A 327 -23.03 5.83 -9.87
N LEU A 328 -22.41 5.63 -8.70
CA LEU A 328 -23.04 5.93 -7.40
C LEU A 328 -23.34 7.43 -7.26
N GLN A 329 -22.40 8.29 -7.68
CA GLN A 329 -22.61 9.74 -7.70
C GLN A 329 -23.77 10.11 -8.62
N LYS A 330 -23.77 9.58 -9.84
CA LYS A 330 -24.83 9.82 -10.85
C LYS A 330 -26.19 9.27 -10.37
N PHE A 331 -26.18 8.10 -9.72
CA PHE A 331 -27.37 7.48 -9.13
C PHE A 331 -27.97 8.34 -8.02
N THR A 332 -27.15 8.77 -7.07
CA THR A 332 -27.62 9.57 -5.92
C THR A 332 -28.19 10.91 -6.38
N ARG A 333 -27.48 11.62 -7.26
CA ARG A 333 -27.95 12.90 -7.82
C ARG A 333 -29.14 12.73 -8.76
N GLY A 334 -29.21 11.62 -9.47
CA GLY A 334 -30.37 11.25 -10.28
C GLY A 334 -31.68 11.03 -9.48
N LEU A 335 -31.56 10.60 -8.22
CA LEU A 335 -32.69 10.52 -7.27
C LEU A 335 -33.06 11.89 -6.66
N GLY A 336 -32.32 12.96 -6.98
CA GLY A 336 -32.54 14.30 -6.42
C GLY A 336 -31.88 14.53 -5.07
N SER A 337 -30.89 13.72 -4.72
CA SER A 337 -30.08 13.87 -3.50
C SER A 337 -28.64 14.30 -3.82
N ASP A 338 -28.04 15.07 -2.93
CA ASP A 338 -26.60 15.38 -2.92
C ASP A 338 -25.93 14.87 -1.63
N ASN A 339 -26.59 13.93 -0.92
CA ASN A 339 -26.07 13.32 0.30
C ASN A 339 -25.23 12.10 -0.07
N LEU A 340 -23.93 12.28 -0.31
CA LEU A 340 -23.02 11.22 -0.70
C LEU A 340 -21.60 11.50 -0.20
N ASP A 341 -20.91 10.47 0.30
CA ASP A 341 -19.53 10.63 0.78
C ASP A 341 -18.78 9.30 0.83
N TYR A 342 -17.44 9.36 0.70
CA TYR A 342 -16.52 8.25 0.90
C TYR A 342 -15.65 8.44 2.17
N ARG A 343 -15.65 9.62 2.79
CA ARG A 343 -14.76 10.02 3.90
C ARG A 343 -15.34 9.58 5.24
N LEU A 344 -15.52 8.28 5.42
CA LEU A 344 -16.20 7.67 6.57
C LEU A 344 -15.38 7.78 7.87
N ASP A 345 -14.05 7.84 7.76
CA ASP A 345 -13.08 7.91 8.86
C ASP A 345 -12.67 9.34 9.24
N ALA A 346 -13.23 10.34 8.57
CA ALA A 346 -12.92 11.73 8.84
C ALA A 346 -13.75 12.29 10.00
N SER A 347 -13.08 12.87 11.00
CA SER A 347 -13.73 13.56 12.14
C SER A 347 -14.44 14.85 11.72
N ASN A 348 -13.95 15.46 10.65
CA ASN A 348 -14.51 16.67 10.08
C ASN A 348 -14.39 16.64 8.55
N PRO A 349 -15.30 15.88 7.87
CA PRO A 349 -15.26 15.76 6.42
C PRO A 349 -15.72 17.09 5.79
N TYR A 350 -14.75 17.93 5.44
CA TYR A 350 -14.97 19.21 4.79
C TYR A 350 -15.34 19.01 3.31
N ASN A 351 -16.20 19.89 2.80
CA ASN A 351 -16.49 19.97 1.38
C ASN A 351 -15.42 20.76 0.61
N ALA A 352 -14.38 21.23 1.30
CA ALA A 352 -13.27 21.96 0.72
C ALA A 352 -12.32 21.05 -0.08
N LYS A 353 -11.51 21.67 -0.93
CA LYS A 353 -10.50 21.00 -1.75
C LYS A 353 -9.53 20.22 -0.88
N VAL A 354 -9.37 18.95 -1.21
CA VAL A 354 -8.28 18.14 -0.67
C VAL A 354 -6.94 18.70 -1.18
N LEU A 355 -5.89 18.65 -0.34
CA LEU A 355 -4.53 19.03 -0.75
C LEU A 355 -4.13 18.19 -1.98
N GLU A 356 -3.80 18.84 -3.08
CA GLU A 356 -3.34 18.15 -4.29
C GLU A 356 -1.91 17.65 -4.14
N SER A 357 -1.64 16.45 -4.67
CA SER A 357 -0.29 15.98 -4.91
C SER A 357 0.23 16.59 -6.23
N ASN A 358 1.40 17.22 -6.18
CA ASN A 358 2.05 17.81 -7.36
C ASN A 358 3.51 17.33 -7.52
N ILE A 359 3.85 16.21 -6.88
CA ILE A 359 5.12 15.51 -7.01
C ILE A 359 4.84 14.07 -7.47
N SER A 360 5.61 13.59 -8.44
CA SER A 360 5.51 12.21 -8.89
C SER A 360 6.31 11.25 -7.99
N LEU A 361 5.96 9.95 -8.05
CA LEU A 361 6.67 8.90 -7.32
C LEU A 361 8.17 8.86 -7.67
N THR A 362 8.53 9.11 -8.93
CA THR A 362 9.94 9.13 -9.36
C THR A 362 10.68 10.38 -8.86
N GLU A 363 10.02 11.52 -8.79
CA GLU A 363 10.62 12.76 -8.26
C GLU A 363 10.92 12.65 -6.77
N LEU A 364 10.18 11.82 -6.00
CA LEU A 364 10.46 11.56 -4.58
C LEU A 364 11.88 11.02 -4.32
N GLU A 365 12.52 10.41 -5.32
CA GLU A 365 13.90 9.93 -5.19
C GLU A 365 14.96 11.04 -5.30
N THR A 366 14.57 12.21 -5.79
CA THR A 366 15.46 13.35 -6.06
C THR A 366 15.26 14.52 -5.10
N ILE A 367 14.35 14.39 -4.14
CA ILE A 367 14.16 15.40 -3.10
C ILE A 367 15.41 15.51 -2.23
N ASP A 368 15.62 16.66 -1.62
CA ASP A 368 16.71 16.91 -0.67
C ASP A 368 16.19 17.24 0.75
N HIS A 369 14.90 17.56 0.89
CA HIS A 369 14.22 17.64 2.19
C HIS A 369 12.75 17.20 2.10
N ALA A 370 12.29 16.42 3.09
CA ALA A 370 10.89 16.07 3.30
C ALA A 370 10.40 16.53 4.67
N LEU A 371 9.24 17.21 4.71
CA LEU A 371 8.48 17.44 5.93
C LEU A 371 7.26 16.51 5.93
N ILE A 372 7.22 15.54 6.84
CA ILE A 372 6.12 14.56 6.99
C ILE A 372 5.24 14.98 8.17
N VAL A 373 3.95 15.22 7.90
CA VAL A 373 2.96 15.69 8.86
C VAL A 373 1.88 14.65 9.06
N ASN A 374 1.64 14.24 10.30
CA ASN A 374 0.57 13.32 10.70
C ASN A 374 0.57 11.99 9.93
N SER A 375 1.74 11.33 9.81
CA SER A 375 1.88 10.08 9.08
C SER A 375 2.88 9.12 9.71
N TYR A 376 2.53 7.83 9.71
CA TYR A 376 3.46 6.72 9.79
C TYR A 376 3.63 6.10 8.39
N LEU A 377 4.21 6.88 7.49
CA LEU A 377 4.28 6.61 6.04
C LEU A 377 4.80 5.20 5.71
N ARG A 378 5.71 4.66 6.52
CA ARG A 378 6.23 3.31 6.36
C ARG A 378 5.14 2.24 6.32
N LEU A 379 4.14 2.32 7.21
CA LEU A 379 3.05 1.35 7.26
C LEU A 379 1.85 1.75 6.38
N GLU A 380 1.58 3.06 6.29
CA GLU A 380 0.45 3.57 5.49
C GLU A 380 0.71 3.39 3.99
N GLN A 381 1.88 3.85 3.51
CA GLN A 381 2.26 3.94 2.11
C GLN A 381 3.69 3.38 1.90
N PRO A 382 3.91 2.05 2.01
CA PRO A 382 5.26 1.47 2.03
C PRO A 382 6.10 1.82 0.81
N MET A 383 5.50 1.89 -0.39
CA MET A 383 6.22 2.20 -1.62
C MET A 383 6.61 3.67 -1.71
N ILE A 384 5.81 4.59 -1.18
CA ILE A 384 6.16 6.01 -1.05
C ILE A 384 7.31 6.16 -0.04
N ASN A 385 7.21 5.50 1.11
CA ASN A 385 8.28 5.47 2.10
C ASN A 385 9.61 4.94 1.54
N HIS A 386 9.55 3.89 0.70
CA HIS A 386 10.71 3.35 -0.01
C HIS A 386 11.38 4.41 -0.91
N ARG A 387 10.61 5.20 -1.68
CA ARG A 387 11.15 6.27 -2.53
C ARG A 387 11.83 7.36 -1.70
N ILE A 388 11.21 7.83 -0.61
CA ILE A 388 11.80 8.79 0.33
C ILE A 388 13.07 8.20 0.96
N ARG A 389 13.07 6.93 1.35
CA ARG A 389 14.26 6.25 1.85
C ARG A 389 15.41 6.30 0.84
N LYS A 390 15.17 6.05 -0.45
CA LYS A 390 16.19 6.19 -1.51
C LYS A 390 16.77 7.61 -1.55
N ALA A 391 15.93 8.63 -1.43
CA ALA A 391 16.40 10.01 -1.33
C ALA A 391 17.30 10.23 -0.09
N THR A 392 16.93 9.67 1.08
CA THR A 392 17.74 9.80 2.30
C THR A 392 19.10 9.10 2.19
N LEU A 393 19.20 7.98 1.47
CA LEU A 393 20.46 7.32 1.17
C LEU A 393 21.35 8.17 0.24
N ASN A 394 20.75 9.06 -0.54
CA ASN A 394 21.45 10.04 -1.39
C ASN A 394 21.68 11.38 -0.68
N GLY A 395 21.38 11.48 0.62
CA GLY A 395 21.70 12.65 1.45
C GLY A 395 20.50 13.56 1.78
N ALA A 396 19.27 13.22 1.38
CA ALA A 396 18.08 13.98 1.77
C ALA A 396 17.86 13.92 3.29
N SER A 397 17.40 15.03 3.86
CA SER A 397 16.99 15.14 5.26
C SER A 397 15.49 15.01 5.42
N VAL A 398 15.03 14.52 6.58
CA VAL A 398 13.59 14.38 6.85
C VAL A 398 13.25 15.01 8.20
N SER A 399 12.17 15.81 8.21
CA SER A 399 11.54 16.35 9.41
C SER A 399 10.14 15.74 9.59
N THR A 400 9.72 15.51 10.83
CA THR A 400 8.42 14.92 11.14
C THR A 400 7.65 15.71 12.17
N ILE A 401 6.32 15.77 12.03
CA ILE A 401 5.36 16.32 12.98
C ILE A 401 4.27 15.27 13.20
N ASN A 402 4.29 14.59 14.35
CA ASN A 402 3.42 13.44 14.61
C ASN A 402 2.96 13.41 16.10
N ALA A 403 1.84 12.73 16.35
CA ALA A 403 1.35 12.46 17.71
C ALA A 403 2.15 11.35 18.43
N LYS A 404 2.85 10.51 17.69
CA LYS A 404 3.74 9.45 18.18
C LYS A 404 5.04 9.47 17.37
N ALA A 405 6.15 9.19 18.03
CA ALA A 405 7.43 8.98 17.36
C ALA A 405 7.43 7.59 16.67
N PHE A 406 7.71 7.56 15.38
CA PHE A 406 7.71 6.34 14.57
C PHE A 406 9.10 6.00 14.03
N ASP A 407 9.31 4.72 13.75
CA ASP A 407 10.49 4.23 13.03
C ASP A 407 10.23 4.18 11.53
N PHE A 408 10.85 5.07 10.76
CA PHE A 408 10.72 5.19 9.32
C PHE A 408 11.76 4.38 8.53
N ASN A 409 12.65 3.62 9.18
CA ASN A 409 13.80 2.93 8.56
C ASN A 409 14.83 3.87 7.94
N TYR A 410 14.82 5.16 8.30
CA TYR A 410 15.83 6.16 7.97
C TYR A 410 15.91 7.22 9.07
N ARG A 411 17.02 7.99 9.03
CA ARG A 411 17.27 9.00 10.05
C ARG A 411 16.32 10.19 9.91
N ILE A 412 15.68 10.58 11.02
CA ILE A 412 14.92 11.83 11.13
C ILE A 412 15.84 12.93 11.63
N SER A 413 15.88 14.06 10.94
CA SER A 413 16.73 15.22 11.29
C SER A 413 16.07 16.08 12.36
N HIS A 414 14.77 16.36 12.23
CA HIS A 414 13.97 17.09 13.21
C HIS A 414 12.66 16.35 13.45
N SER A 415 12.32 16.15 14.72
CA SER A 415 11.06 15.49 15.12
C SER A 415 10.32 16.38 16.09
N VAL A 416 9.08 16.72 15.76
CA VAL A 416 8.17 17.42 16.66
C VAL A 416 7.07 16.45 17.06
N LEU A 417 7.06 16.13 18.37
CA LEU A 417 6.02 15.33 18.97
C LEU A 417 4.91 16.27 19.42
N THR A 418 3.75 16.22 18.79
CA THR A 418 2.63 17.14 19.05
C THR A 418 1.29 16.41 18.99
N SER A 419 0.41 16.71 19.95
CA SER A 419 -0.94 16.17 19.93
C SER A 419 -1.79 16.83 18.83
N PRO A 420 -2.89 16.18 18.38
CA PRO A 420 -3.76 16.72 17.34
C PRO A 420 -4.24 18.16 17.60
N GLN A 421 -4.59 18.47 18.86
CA GLN A 421 -5.02 19.81 19.27
C GLN A 421 -3.93 20.88 19.11
N ASN A 422 -2.66 20.53 19.18
CA ASN A 422 -1.53 21.44 19.06
C ASN A 422 -0.90 21.47 17.66
N THR A 423 -1.35 20.61 16.74
CA THR A 423 -0.80 20.53 15.38
C THR A 423 -0.96 21.84 14.61
N VAL A 424 -2.12 22.51 14.71
CA VAL A 424 -2.38 23.80 14.09
C VAL A 424 -1.39 24.87 14.59
N ALA A 425 -1.16 24.97 15.91
CA ALA A 425 -0.23 25.91 16.50
C ALA A 425 1.24 25.63 16.05
N THR A 426 1.63 24.37 15.99
CA THR A 426 2.95 23.93 15.51
C THR A 426 3.19 24.33 14.06
N LEU A 427 2.24 24.03 13.18
CA LEU A 427 2.34 24.39 11.75
C LEU A 427 2.31 25.90 11.54
N SER A 428 1.46 26.62 12.31
CA SER A 428 1.44 28.09 12.29
C SER A 428 2.78 28.69 12.72
N GLY A 429 3.46 28.08 13.71
CA GLY A 429 4.80 28.50 14.14
C GLY A 429 5.86 28.31 13.04
N ILE A 430 5.80 27.20 12.29
CA ILE A 430 6.69 26.95 11.15
C ILE A 430 6.41 27.93 10.02
N LEU A 431 5.13 28.13 9.68
CA LEU A 431 4.73 29.08 8.64
C LEU A 431 5.19 30.50 8.97
N LYS A 432 4.99 30.96 10.21
CA LYS A 432 5.50 32.25 10.68
C LYS A 432 7.01 32.36 10.52
N ALA A 433 7.77 31.35 10.92
CA ALA A 433 9.22 31.32 10.77
C ALA A 433 9.68 31.39 9.30
N LEU A 434 8.93 30.77 8.37
CA LEU A 434 9.17 30.84 6.92
C LEU A 434 8.93 32.25 6.37
N LEU A 435 7.77 32.85 6.70
CA LEU A 435 7.37 34.16 6.21
C LEU A 435 8.28 35.29 6.76
N ASP A 436 8.65 35.23 8.05
CA ASP A 436 9.58 36.19 8.68
C ASP A 436 10.94 36.21 7.95
N LYS A 437 11.46 35.02 7.59
CA LYS A 437 12.73 34.92 6.84
C LYS A 437 12.61 35.34 5.39
N GLY A 438 11.48 35.03 4.75
CA GLY A 438 11.18 35.45 3.38
C GLY A 438 10.83 36.95 3.25
N SER A 439 10.76 37.67 4.39
CA SER A 439 10.31 39.08 4.44
C SER A 439 8.94 39.25 3.79
N GLN A 440 8.05 38.30 3.93
CA GLN A 440 6.69 38.31 3.41
C GLN A 440 5.71 38.88 4.44
N THR A 441 4.58 39.41 3.98
CA THR A 441 3.53 39.94 4.86
C THR A 441 2.92 38.81 5.69
N LEU A 442 2.90 38.98 7.03
CA LEU A 442 2.27 38.04 7.92
C LEU A 442 0.75 38.20 7.92
N PRO A 443 -0.01 37.11 7.72
CA PRO A 443 -1.43 37.09 8.00
C PRO A 443 -1.74 37.41 9.46
N ASP A 444 -2.86 38.06 9.74
CA ASP A 444 -3.22 38.53 11.09
C ASP A 444 -3.25 37.39 12.14
N TYR A 445 -3.69 36.20 11.77
CA TYR A 445 -3.77 35.04 12.67
C TYR A 445 -2.39 34.55 13.17
N LEU A 446 -1.30 34.88 12.48
CA LEU A 446 0.07 34.52 12.86
C LEU A 446 0.70 35.53 13.86
N ASN A 447 0.13 36.70 14.05
CA ASN A 447 0.73 37.75 14.89
C ASN A 447 0.94 37.28 16.34
N THR A 448 0.01 36.49 16.89
CA THR A 448 0.04 35.97 18.28
C THR A 448 0.73 34.62 18.42
N VAL A 449 1.17 34.00 17.32
CA VAL A 449 1.77 32.66 17.34
C VAL A 449 3.20 32.71 17.89
N THR A 450 3.50 31.84 18.84
CA THR A 450 4.85 31.67 19.43
C THR A 450 5.70 30.77 18.52
N VAL A 451 6.88 31.25 18.16
CA VAL A 451 7.84 30.50 17.37
C VAL A 451 8.89 29.88 18.28
N HIS A 452 9.06 28.56 18.20
CA HIS A 452 10.09 27.81 18.93
C HIS A 452 11.30 27.52 18.03
N GLN A 453 12.45 27.16 18.64
CA GLN A 453 13.67 26.88 17.88
C GLN A 453 13.47 25.76 16.85
N THR A 454 12.73 24.70 17.21
CA THR A 454 12.41 23.59 16.27
C THR A 454 11.61 24.04 15.04
N HIS A 455 10.72 25.04 15.18
CA HIS A 455 9.99 25.63 14.05
C HIS A 455 10.95 26.34 13.10
N ILE A 456 11.93 27.07 13.65
CA ILE A 456 12.98 27.75 12.89
C ILE A 456 13.87 26.75 12.16
N ASP A 457 14.23 25.65 12.82
CA ASP A 457 15.11 24.63 12.24
C ASP A 457 14.43 23.91 11.05
N ILE A 458 13.14 23.57 11.17
CA ILE A 458 12.34 22.99 10.08
C ILE A 458 12.16 24.01 8.95
N ALA A 459 11.84 25.28 9.26
CA ALA A 459 11.73 26.33 8.27
C ALA A 459 13.05 26.54 7.48
N ASN A 460 14.20 26.50 8.19
CA ASN A 460 15.51 26.55 7.55
C ASN A 460 15.76 25.36 6.63
N ALA A 461 15.41 24.14 7.07
CA ALA A 461 15.60 22.94 6.28
C ALA A 461 14.80 23.02 4.96
N LEU A 462 13.54 23.50 5.02
CA LEU A 462 12.72 23.71 3.84
C LEU A 462 13.28 24.78 2.89
N LEU A 463 13.70 25.96 3.43
CA LEU A 463 14.22 27.07 2.62
C LEU A 463 15.59 26.79 1.99
N ASN A 464 16.42 25.96 2.62
CA ASN A 464 17.73 25.59 2.10
C ASN A 464 17.69 24.45 1.09
N ALA A 465 16.57 23.74 1.01
CA ALA A 465 16.37 22.66 0.08
C ALA A 465 16.11 23.19 -1.34
N LYS A 466 16.60 22.48 -2.35
CA LYS A 466 16.33 22.79 -3.76
C LYS A 466 15.06 22.11 -4.26
N HIS A 467 14.77 20.94 -3.71
CA HIS A 467 13.62 20.12 -4.06
C HIS A 467 12.89 19.65 -2.78
N PRO A 468 12.32 20.58 -1.99
CA PRO A 468 11.60 20.24 -0.79
C PRO A 468 10.24 19.63 -1.11
N VAL A 469 9.76 18.73 -0.24
CA VAL A 469 8.40 18.17 -0.29
C VAL A 469 7.74 18.24 1.09
N VAL A 470 6.45 18.58 1.10
CA VAL A 470 5.60 18.46 2.30
C VAL A 470 4.59 17.34 2.10
N VAL A 471 4.60 16.37 3.00
CA VAL A 471 3.73 15.18 2.98
C VAL A 471 2.71 15.29 4.08
N LEU A 472 1.42 15.19 3.73
CA LEU A 472 0.31 15.12 4.68
C LEU A 472 -0.19 13.67 4.78
N GLY A 473 -0.19 13.09 5.97
CA GLY A 473 -0.52 11.69 6.19
C GLY A 473 -1.94 11.41 6.70
N GLU A 474 -2.27 10.14 6.85
CA GLU A 474 -3.61 9.63 7.14
C GLU A 474 -4.13 10.03 8.53
N HIS A 475 -3.25 10.21 9.52
CA HIS A 475 -3.67 10.57 10.89
C HIS A 475 -4.39 11.94 10.97
N VAL A 476 -4.31 12.77 9.93
CA VAL A 476 -5.05 14.02 9.85
C VAL A 476 -6.56 13.78 9.79
N ASN A 477 -7.03 12.66 9.24
CA ASN A 477 -8.45 12.38 9.09
C ASN A 477 -9.18 12.29 10.43
N GLY A 478 -8.52 11.77 11.47
CA GLY A 478 -9.05 11.75 12.84
C GLY A 478 -8.95 13.09 13.59
N ASN A 479 -8.39 14.13 12.98
CA ASN A 479 -8.24 15.44 13.61
C ASN A 479 -9.44 16.35 13.30
N ILE A 480 -10.07 16.91 14.34
CA ILE A 480 -11.20 17.84 14.19
C ILE A 480 -10.83 19.13 13.42
N CYS A 481 -9.54 19.48 13.38
CA CYS A 481 -9.00 20.60 12.62
C CYS A 481 -8.27 20.14 11.33
N SER A 482 -8.66 19.02 10.75
CA SER A 482 -8.01 18.43 9.56
C SER A 482 -7.91 19.41 8.38
N ASP A 483 -8.93 20.25 8.19
CA ASP A 483 -8.99 21.31 7.20
C ASP A 483 -7.97 22.41 7.44
N GLN A 484 -7.84 22.89 8.68
CA GLN A 484 -6.85 23.92 9.07
C GLN A 484 -5.43 23.38 8.90
N VAL A 485 -5.21 22.09 9.25
CA VAL A 485 -3.92 21.41 9.04
C VAL A 485 -3.59 21.33 7.55
N ALA A 486 -4.54 20.89 6.71
CA ALA A 486 -4.34 20.82 5.26
C ALA A 486 -4.07 22.19 4.64
N LYS A 487 -4.78 23.25 5.08
CA LYS A 487 -4.52 24.64 4.66
C LYS A 487 -3.12 25.08 5.03
N LEU A 488 -2.70 24.90 6.30
CA LEU A 488 -1.37 25.28 6.76
C LEU A 488 -0.26 24.51 6.03
N VAL A 489 -0.47 23.23 5.74
CA VAL A 489 0.46 22.46 4.90
C VAL A 489 0.59 23.06 3.50
N SER A 490 -0.53 23.45 2.88
CA SER A 490 -0.52 24.13 1.58
C SER A 490 0.20 25.49 1.63
N GLU A 491 -0.03 26.29 2.68
CA GLU A 491 0.64 27.60 2.86
C GLU A 491 2.14 27.43 3.14
N ILE A 492 2.54 26.43 3.94
CA ILE A 492 3.96 26.09 4.18
C ILE A 492 4.63 25.70 2.85
N ALA A 493 3.97 24.85 2.06
CA ALA A 493 4.50 24.46 0.77
C ALA A 493 4.68 25.65 -0.17
N LYS A 494 3.68 26.54 -0.25
CA LYS A 494 3.78 27.79 -1.04
C LYS A 494 4.90 28.70 -0.55
N ALA A 495 5.03 28.88 0.77
CA ALA A 495 6.04 29.79 1.38
C ALA A 495 7.48 29.26 1.21
N SER A 496 7.66 27.96 1.05
CA SER A 496 8.98 27.32 0.89
C SER A 496 9.28 26.83 -0.53
N ASP A 497 8.40 27.11 -1.50
CA ASP A 497 8.45 26.54 -2.87
C ASP A 497 8.53 25.00 -2.88
N ALA A 498 7.92 24.38 -1.89
CA ALA A 498 7.91 22.92 -1.76
C ALA A 498 6.78 22.31 -2.59
N LYS A 499 7.04 21.12 -3.14
CA LYS A 499 5.99 20.28 -3.69
C LYS A 499 5.16 19.65 -2.56
N THR A 500 3.95 19.22 -2.89
CA THR A 500 3.03 18.59 -1.94
C THR A 500 2.74 17.15 -2.33
N LEU A 501 2.62 16.28 -1.33
CA LEU A 501 2.14 14.92 -1.46
C LEU A 501 1.02 14.69 -0.43
N ASN A 502 -0.19 14.41 -0.91
CA ASN A 502 -1.31 14.09 -0.04
C ASN A 502 -1.41 12.58 0.18
N ALA A 503 -0.78 12.07 1.23
CA ALA A 503 -0.85 10.69 1.67
C ALA A 503 -1.97 10.45 2.72
N SER A 504 -2.82 11.44 2.99
CA SER A 504 -4.01 11.26 3.84
C SER A 504 -5.13 10.50 3.15
N LEU A 505 -5.08 10.45 1.83
CA LEU A 505 -5.97 9.64 1.01
C LEU A 505 -5.46 8.19 0.98
N THR A 506 -6.37 7.23 0.92
CA THR A 506 -6.06 5.80 0.85
C THR A 506 -6.89 5.12 -0.24
N GLY A 507 -6.45 3.97 -0.72
CA GLY A 507 -7.18 3.24 -1.75
C GLY A 507 -7.36 4.05 -3.03
N ASN A 508 -8.58 4.14 -3.55
CA ASN A 508 -8.92 4.82 -4.80
C ASN A 508 -9.55 6.22 -4.59
N THR A 509 -9.14 6.93 -3.57
CA THR A 509 -9.73 8.24 -3.22
C THR A 509 -9.49 9.32 -4.26
N HIS A 510 -8.40 9.25 -5.05
CA HIS A 510 -8.21 10.14 -6.20
C HIS A 510 -9.32 9.98 -7.26
N SER A 511 -9.85 8.77 -7.43
CA SER A 511 -11.03 8.55 -8.27
C SER A 511 -12.28 9.19 -7.69
N ALA A 512 -12.48 9.09 -6.35
CA ALA A 512 -13.62 9.75 -5.70
C ALA A 512 -13.60 11.27 -5.87
N GLU A 513 -12.41 11.88 -5.70
CA GLU A 513 -12.21 13.31 -5.95
C GLU A 513 -12.44 13.67 -7.43
N ARG A 514 -11.96 12.83 -8.35
CA ARG A 514 -12.12 13.04 -9.80
C ARG A 514 -13.59 13.13 -10.22
N VAL A 515 -14.44 12.26 -9.69
CA VAL A 515 -15.86 12.22 -10.02
C VAL A 515 -16.73 13.02 -9.06
N ASN A 516 -16.12 13.78 -8.14
CA ASN A 516 -16.81 14.56 -7.11
C ASN A 516 -17.82 13.71 -6.31
N PHE A 517 -17.36 12.54 -5.79
CA PHE A 517 -18.15 11.68 -4.91
C PHE A 517 -18.12 12.23 -3.47
N LYS A 518 -18.60 13.47 -3.32
CA LYS A 518 -18.77 14.19 -2.06
C LYS A 518 -19.88 15.22 -2.24
N PRO A 519 -20.52 15.70 -1.16
CA PRO A 519 -21.60 16.65 -1.30
C PRO A 519 -21.08 18.03 -1.76
N ASP A 520 -21.83 18.66 -2.66
CA ASP A 520 -21.65 20.08 -2.98
C ASP A 520 -22.41 20.97 -1.99
N ASN A 521 -23.71 20.65 -1.76
CA ASN A 521 -24.61 21.33 -0.82
C ASN A 521 -25.36 20.34 0.10
N GLY A 522 -25.12 19.04 -0.07
CA GLY A 522 -25.75 17.98 0.70
C GLY A 522 -25.04 17.68 2.01
N LYS A 523 -25.33 16.52 2.56
CA LYS A 523 -24.79 16.02 3.83
C LYS A 523 -23.54 15.17 3.57
N ASN A 524 -22.49 15.38 4.37
CA ASN A 524 -21.31 14.54 4.39
C ASN A 524 -21.54 13.25 5.20
N ALA A 525 -20.55 12.36 5.26
CA ALA A 525 -20.66 11.05 5.91
C ALA A 525 -21.16 11.13 7.36
N LEU A 526 -20.60 12.02 8.18
CA LEU A 526 -21.04 12.20 9.58
C LEU A 526 -22.50 12.71 9.66
N GLN A 527 -22.84 13.65 8.79
CA GLN A 527 -24.20 14.21 8.75
C GLN A 527 -25.21 13.18 8.21
N ILE A 528 -24.84 12.36 7.21
CA ILE A 528 -25.67 11.25 6.71
C ILE A 528 -25.96 10.28 7.84
N LEU A 529 -24.97 9.93 8.66
CA LEU A 529 -25.05 8.97 9.76
C LEU A 529 -25.59 9.55 11.08
N SER A 530 -26.04 10.82 11.09
CA SER A 530 -26.58 11.47 12.29
C SER A 530 -27.86 12.27 12.04
N SER A 531 -28.34 12.32 10.78
CA SER A 531 -29.51 13.10 10.40
C SER A 531 -30.78 12.23 10.25
N ASP A 532 -31.88 12.84 9.87
CA ASP A 532 -33.18 12.23 9.69
C ASP A 532 -33.42 11.57 8.33
N LEU A 533 -32.34 11.20 7.61
CA LEU A 533 -32.45 10.43 6.36
C LEU A 533 -33.10 9.06 6.63
N THR A 534 -33.92 8.61 5.69
CA THR A 534 -34.72 7.38 5.83
C THR A 534 -34.39 6.30 4.81
N ALA A 535 -33.56 6.60 3.79
CA ALA A 535 -33.13 5.61 2.81
C ALA A 535 -31.59 5.73 2.57
N PHE A 536 -30.91 4.59 2.51
CA PHE A 536 -29.47 4.55 2.40
C PHE A 536 -29.02 3.50 1.38
N ALA A 537 -27.97 3.84 0.62
CA ALA A 537 -27.18 2.89 -0.15
C ALA A 537 -25.74 2.85 0.41
N LEU A 538 -25.32 1.68 0.81
CA LEU A 538 -23.96 1.44 1.28
C LEU A 538 -23.22 0.57 0.26
N PHE A 539 -22.08 1.02 -0.23
CA PHE A 539 -21.27 0.29 -1.20
C PHE A 539 -19.95 -0.16 -0.59
N ASP A 540 -19.85 -1.45 -0.27
CA ASP A 540 -18.72 -2.13 0.37
C ASP A 540 -18.27 -1.43 1.67
N VAL A 541 -19.24 -0.98 2.49
CA VAL A 541 -19.02 -0.25 3.75
C VAL A 541 -19.31 -1.16 4.93
N TYR A 542 -18.39 -1.19 5.87
CA TYR A 542 -18.43 -1.98 7.11
C TYR A 542 -18.24 -1.04 8.30
N PRO A 543 -19.33 -0.50 8.89
CA PRO A 543 -19.26 0.60 9.84
C PRO A 543 -18.32 0.40 11.04
N ASN A 544 -18.20 -0.84 11.54
CA ASN A 544 -17.29 -1.17 12.65
C ASN A 544 -15.82 -0.81 12.37
N PHE A 545 -15.41 -0.81 11.10
CA PHE A 545 -14.04 -0.51 10.71
C PHE A 545 -13.92 0.82 9.96
N ASP A 546 -14.89 1.11 9.10
CA ASP A 546 -14.77 2.18 8.13
C ASP A 546 -15.24 3.54 8.69
N CYS A 547 -16.22 3.54 9.64
CA CYS A 547 -16.74 4.78 10.20
C CYS A 547 -15.97 5.25 11.41
N ILE A 548 -15.72 6.57 11.50
CA ILE A 548 -15.05 7.20 12.66
C ILE A 548 -15.86 7.00 13.95
N ASP A 549 -17.19 7.05 13.86
CA ASP A 549 -18.16 6.81 14.93
C ASP A 549 -19.04 5.62 14.55
N SER A 550 -18.49 4.42 14.73
CA SER A 550 -19.14 3.16 14.33
C SER A 550 -20.43 2.88 15.13
N GLU A 551 -20.44 3.19 16.42
CA GLU A 551 -21.62 2.94 17.29
C GLU A 551 -22.80 3.79 16.87
N ASN A 552 -22.63 5.10 16.69
CA ASN A 552 -23.68 5.98 16.22
C ASN A 552 -24.10 5.63 14.79
N ALA A 553 -23.16 5.25 13.92
CA ALA A 553 -23.47 4.81 12.57
C ALA A 553 -24.40 3.59 12.56
N ILE A 554 -24.08 2.54 13.32
CA ILE A 554 -24.90 1.33 13.42
C ILE A 554 -26.27 1.65 14.05
N LYS A 555 -26.27 2.39 15.16
CA LYS A 555 -27.51 2.81 15.83
C LYS A 555 -28.41 3.61 14.90
N HIS A 556 -27.84 4.52 14.12
CA HIS A 556 -28.57 5.36 13.19
C HIS A 556 -29.16 4.56 12.04
N LEU A 557 -28.41 3.64 11.46
CA LEU A 557 -28.85 2.76 10.37
C LEU A 557 -29.86 1.70 10.84
N SER A 558 -29.88 1.37 12.14
CA SER A 558 -30.79 0.36 12.73
C SER A 558 -32.17 0.94 13.13
N ARG A 559 -32.48 2.19 12.82
CA ARG A 559 -33.77 2.78 13.13
C ARG A 559 -34.91 2.10 12.35
N ASP A 560 -36.10 2.03 12.94
CA ASP A 560 -37.29 1.39 12.34
C ASP A 560 -37.74 2.08 11.04
N ASP A 561 -37.47 3.38 10.91
CA ASP A 561 -37.80 4.18 9.73
C ASP A 561 -36.72 4.19 8.65
N ALA A 562 -35.58 3.61 8.94
CA ALA A 562 -34.46 3.51 8.00
C ALA A 562 -34.62 2.30 7.06
N PHE A 563 -34.33 2.50 5.78
CA PHE A 563 -34.25 1.44 4.79
C PHE A 563 -32.83 1.45 4.17
N VAL A 564 -32.11 0.35 4.37
CA VAL A 564 -30.70 0.25 3.99
C VAL A 564 -30.48 -0.83 2.93
N VAL A 565 -29.99 -0.41 1.77
CA VAL A 565 -29.50 -1.29 0.70
C VAL A 565 -27.98 -1.42 0.86
N ALA A 566 -27.51 -2.59 1.23
CA ALA A 566 -26.09 -2.90 1.32
C ALA A 566 -25.61 -3.65 0.08
N MET A 567 -24.68 -3.09 -0.66
CA MET A 567 -23.97 -3.74 -1.77
C MET A 567 -22.60 -4.16 -1.27
N ASN A 568 -22.47 -5.39 -0.77
CA ASN A 568 -21.29 -5.83 -0.04
C ASN A 568 -20.65 -7.07 -0.66
N SER A 569 -19.33 -7.16 -0.53
CA SER A 569 -18.56 -8.32 -1.00
C SER A 569 -18.36 -9.39 0.09
N PHE A 570 -18.49 -9.03 1.37
CA PHE A 570 -18.34 -9.95 2.52
C PHE A 570 -19.53 -9.86 3.47
N ASP A 571 -19.85 -10.97 4.13
CA ASP A 571 -20.77 -11.00 5.27
C ASP A 571 -20.11 -10.33 6.48
N ASP A 572 -20.86 -9.50 7.19
CA ASP A 572 -20.44 -8.80 8.41
C ASP A 572 -21.63 -8.68 9.38
N GLU A 573 -21.43 -9.06 10.63
CA GLU A 573 -22.49 -9.07 11.64
C GLU A 573 -23.09 -7.69 11.87
N SER A 574 -22.27 -6.63 11.77
CA SER A 574 -22.78 -5.26 11.93
C SER A 574 -23.71 -4.87 10.79
N VAL A 575 -23.37 -5.25 9.55
CA VAL A 575 -24.22 -5.01 8.37
C VAL A 575 -25.51 -5.81 8.46
N LEU A 576 -25.45 -7.07 8.87
CA LEU A 576 -26.63 -7.91 9.08
C LEU A 576 -27.58 -7.34 10.14
N SER A 577 -27.09 -6.57 11.11
CA SER A 577 -27.94 -5.98 12.16
C SER A 577 -28.89 -4.92 11.65
N PHE A 578 -28.46 -4.07 10.69
CA PHE A 578 -29.23 -2.90 10.24
C PHE A 578 -29.72 -2.97 8.78
N ALA A 579 -29.06 -3.74 7.91
CA ALA A 579 -29.44 -3.79 6.49
C ALA A 579 -30.81 -4.46 6.29
N ASN A 580 -31.57 -4.04 5.25
CA ASN A 580 -32.83 -4.64 4.83
C ASN A 580 -32.65 -5.55 3.62
N VAL A 581 -31.66 -5.26 2.78
CA VAL A 581 -31.29 -6.08 1.62
C VAL A 581 -29.78 -6.06 1.43
N ILE A 582 -29.22 -7.21 1.10
CA ILE A 582 -27.79 -7.34 0.75
C ILE A 582 -27.70 -7.85 -0.68
N LEU A 583 -27.05 -7.05 -1.52
CA LEU A 583 -26.77 -7.37 -2.92
C LEU A 583 -25.29 -7.75 -3.04
N PRO A 584 -24.96 -9.00 -3.38
CA PRO A 584 -23.57 -9.48 -3.44
C PRO A 584 -22.82 -8.85 -4.59
N ILE A 585 -21.77 -8.08 -4.28
CA ILE A 585 -20.89 -7.52 -5.28
C ILE A 585 -19.60 -8.32 -5.43
N ALA A 586 -19.04 -8.29 -6.63
CA ALA A 586 -17.75 -8.87 -6.94
C ALA A 586 -16.64 -8.14 -6.17
N SER A 587 -15.74 -8.91 -5.56
CA SER A 587 -14.60 -8.37 -4.83
C SER A 587 -13.45 -8.01 -5.79
N PHE A 588 -12.38 -7.44 -5.25
CA PHE A 588 -11.12 -7.20 -5.95
C PHE A 588 -10.70 -8.45 -6.72
N TYR A 589 -10.01 -8.40 -7.80
CA TYR A 589 -9.68 -9.49 -8.74
C TYR A 589 -10.87 -10.12 -9.51
N GLU A 590 -12.10 -9.92 -9.08
CA GLU A 590 -13.30 -10.47 -9.74
C GLU A 590 -14.02 -9.45 -10.63
N THR A 591 -13.63 -8.19 -10.56
CA THR A 591 -14.21 -7.08 -11.34
C THR A 591 -13.14 -6.36 -12.15
N SER A 592 -13.55 -5.74 -13.24
CA SER A 592 -12.75 -4.74 -13.95
C SER A 592 -12.97 -3.37 -13.31
N GLY A 593 -12.01 -2.48 -13.47
CA GLY A 593 -12.12 -1.12 -12.96
C GLY A 593 -10.90 -0.27 -13.25
N THR A 594 -10.96 0.98 -12.82
CA THR A 594 -9.88 1.96 -12.95
C THR A 594 -9.51 2.50 -11.57
N HIS A 595 -8.21 2.58 -11.33
CA HIS A 595 -7.61 3.20 -10.17
C HIS A 595 -6.82 4.44 -10.62
N ILE A 596 -7.07 5.59 -9.99
CA ILE A 596 -6.26 6.79 -10.21
C ILE A 596 -5.26 6.88 -9.07
N ASN A 597 -3.98 6.78 -9.40
CA ASN A 597 -2.92 6.77 -8.41
C ASN A 597 -2.51 8.19 -7.95
N VAL A 598 -1.55 8.29 -7.05
CA VAL A 598 -1.05 9.55 -6.49
C VAL A 598 -0.44 10.49 -7.54
N ASP A 599 0.04 9.96 -8.66
CA ASP A 599 0.55 10.72 -9.81
C ASP A 599 -0.57 11.17 -10.76
N ASN A 600 -1.83 10.99 -10.38
CA ASN A 600 -3.02 11.21 -11.23
C ASN A 600 -3.05 10.36 -12.51
N ILE A 601 -2.35 9.23 -12.52
CA ILE A 601 -2.35 8.28 -13.64
C ILE A 601 -3.53 7.33 -13.48
N ALA A 602 -4.43 7.33 -14.45
CA ALA A 602 -5.52 6.36 -14.51
C ALA A 602 -4.98 5.00 -14.97
N GLN A 603 -5.11 3.98 -14.13
CA GLN A 603 -4.67 2.62 -14.38
C GLN A 603 -5.88 1.70 -14.43
N SER A 604 -6.28 1.28 -15.63
CA SER A 604 -7.38 0.34 -15.84
C SER A 604 -6.89 -1.11 -15.80
N TYR A 605 -7.74 -1.98 -15.29
CA TYR A 605 -7.46 -3.41 -15.17
C TYR A 605 -8.72 -4.25 -15.44
N SER A 606 -8.50 -5.48 -15.85
CA SER A 606 -9.56 -6.47 -16.08
C SER A 606 -9.67 -7.43 -14.90
N ALA A 607 -10.84 -8.07 -14.78
CA ALA A 607 -11.03 -9.15 -13.82
C ALA A 607 -10.03 -10.29 -14.05
N SER A 608 -9.41 -10.77 -12.99
CA SER A 608 -8.46 -11.89 -13.03
C SER A 608 -9.13 -13.25 -12.90
N VAL A 609 -10.27 -13.30 -12.21
CA VAL A 609 -11.09 -14.50 -11.99
C VAL A 609 -12.57 -14.17 -12.15
N LYS A 610 -13.39 -15.19 -12.30
CA LYS A 610 -14.85 -15.01 -12.31
C LYS A 610 -15.34 -14.67 -10.90
N SER A 611 -16.42 -13.88 -10.83
CA SER A 611 -17.11 -13.58 -9.57
C SER A 611 -17.54 -14.86 -8.86
N ALA A 612 -17.42 -14.87 -7.54
CA ALA A 612 -17.80 -15.99 -6.70
C ALA A 612 -19.33 -16.07 -6.56
N GLY A 613 -19.88 -17.29 -6.57
CA GLY A 613 -21.32 -17.50 -6.43
C GLY A 613 -22.14 -16.73 -7.47
N GLU A 614 -23.16 -16.03 -7.01
CA GLU A 614 -24.01 -15.17 -7.83
C GLU A 614 -23.59 -13.69 -7.79
N SER A 615 -22.47 -13.35 -7.12
CA SER A 615 -22.03 -11.96 -7.04
C SER A 615 -21.80 -11.33 -8.43
N LYS A 616 -22.04 -10.04 -8.55
CA LYS A 616 -21.94 -9.29 -9.80
C LYS A 616 -20.98 -8.12 -9.64
N PRO A 617 -20.29 -7.69 -10.71
CA PRO A 617 -19.55 -6.41 -10.67
C PRO A 617 -20.41 -5.28 -10.16
N GLY A 618 -19.91 -4.49 -9.21
CA GLY A 618 -20.67 -3.43 -8.54
C GLY A 618 -21.32 -2.45 -9.51
N TRP A 619 -20.58 -2.05 -10.57
CA TRP A 619 -21.11 -1.16 -11.59
C TRP A 619 -22.36 -1.71 -12.30
N LYS A 620 -22.47 -3.04 -12.49
CA LYS A 620 -23.66 -3.67 -13.07
C LYS A 620 -24.86 -3.62 -12.12
N VAL A 621 -24.62 -3.84 -10.84
CA VAL A 621 -25.68 -3.76 -9.81
C VAL A 621 -26.25 -2.36 -9.74
N ILE A 622 -25.38 -1.34 -9.70
CA ILE A 622 -25.80 0.07 -9.67
C ILE A 622 -26.60 0.44 -10.94
N LYS A 623 -26.11 0.00 -12.11
CA LYS A 623 -26.80 0.24 -13.39
C LYS A 623 -28.21 -0.34 -13.39
N VAL A 624 -28.38 -1.60 -12.97
CA VAL A 624 -29.72 -2.24 -12.97
C VAL A 624 -30.65 -1.60 -11.96
N LEU A 625 -30.17 -1.20 -10.77
CA LEU A 625 -30.97 -0.42 -9.82
C LEU A 625 -31.42 0.92 -10.42
N ALA A 626 -30.53 1.60 -11.15
CA ALA A 626 -30.85 2.86 -11.83
C ALA A 626 -31.93 2.67 -12.91
N ASP A 627 -31.81 1.63 -13.72
CA ASP A 627 -32.78 1.27 -14.76
C ASP A 627 -34.17 1.00 -14.15
N LEU A 628 -34.28 0.24 -13.06
CA LEU A 628 -35.52 -0.08 -12.35
C LEU A 628 -36.15 1.15 -11.65
N LEU A 629 -35.33 2.13 -11.33
CA LEU A 629 -35.78 3.44 -10.79
C LEU A 629 -36.03 4.46 -11.89
N ASN A 630 -35.93 4.08 -13.18
CA ASN A 630 -36.12 4.92 -14.36
C ASN A 630 -35.17 6.13 -14.41
N LEU A 631 -33.96 6.01 -13.88
CA LEU A 631 -32.92 7.04 -13.99
C LEU A 631 -32.32 7.05 -15.39
N GLN A 632 -32.03 8.23 -15.92
CA GLN A 632 -31.52 8.39 -17.27
C GLN A 632 -29.98 8.41 -17.30
N GLY A 633 -29.39 7.97 -18.41
CA GLY A 633 -27.95 8.07 -18.66
C GLY A 633 -27.14 6.91 -18.06
N PHE A 634 -27.72 5.73 -17.91
CA PHE A 634 -27.07 4.49 -17.46
C PHE A 634 -26.95 3.43 -18.57
N ASP A 635 -26.98 3.84 -19.84
CA ASP A 635 -26.98 2.94 -21.02
C ASP A 635 -25.56 2.40 -21.34
N PHE A 636 -24.85 1.89 -20.32
CA PHE A 636 -23.53 1.32 -20.46
C PHE A 636 -23.58 -0.20 -20.68
N THR A 637 -22.73 -0.70 -21.56
CA THR A 637 -22.57 -2.14 -21.83
C THR A 637 -21.26 -2.68 -21.29
N ASP A 638 -20.27 -1.81 -21.10
CA ASP A 638 -18.93 -2.16 -20.64
C ASP A 638 -18.40 -1.11 -19.65
N SER A 639 -17.55 -1.53 -18.70
CA SER A 639 -16.95 -0.63 -17.70
C SER A 639 -16.02 0.42 -18.34
N SER A 640 -15.42 0.15 -19.49
CA SER A 640 -14.58 1.13 -20.18
C SER A 640 -15.36 2.37 -20.63
N GLN A 641 -16.61 2.20 -21.07
CA GLN A 641 -17.48 3.34 -21.42
C GLN A 641 -17.75 4.26 -20.20
N ILE A 642 -17.89 3.64 -19.03
CA ILE A 642 -18.09 4.38 -17.78
C ILE A 642 -16.81 5.12 -17.40
N ALA A 643 -15.64 4.43 -17.53
CA ALA A 643 -14.35 5.04 -17.26
C ALA A 643 -14.07 6.23 -18.18
N ASP A 644 -14.35 6.11 -19.48
CA ASP A 644 -14.16 7.18 -20.47
C ASP A 644 -15.01 8.41 -20.13
N GLU A 645 -16.29 8.21 -19.76
CA GLU A 645 -17.19 9.30 -19.32
C GLU A 645 -16.69 9.94 -18.01
N ALA A 646 -16.31 9.12 -17.01
CA ALA A 646 -15.79 9.60 -15.74
C ALA A 646 -14.48 10.39 -15.88
N LEU A 647 -13.56 9.92 -16.72
CA LEU A 647 -12.27 10.59 -16.99
C LEU A 647 -12.43 11.88 -17.78
N SER A 648 -13.52 12.06 -18.52
CA SER A 648 -13.84 13.31 -19.24
C SER A 648 -14.23 14.44 -18.30
N LEU A 649 -14.64 14.14 -17.06
CA LEU A 649 -14.98 15.17 -16.07
C LEU A 649 -13.77 16.00 -15.69
N THR A 650 -13.98 17.30 -15.58
CA THR A 650 -12.98 18.21 -15.02
C THR A 650 -13.22 18.32 -13.51
N PRO A 651 -12.26 18.00 -12.63
CA PRO A 651 -12.45 18.17 -11.20
C PRO A 651 -12.82 19.60 -10.86
N SER A 652 -13.81 19.79 -10.00
CA SER A 652 -14.14 21.13 -9.50
C SER A 652 -13.04 21.55 -8.51
N ILE A 653 -12.33 22.62 -8.84
CA ILE A 653 -11.24 23.16 -8.02
C ILE A 653 -11.82 24.34 -7.22
N SER A 654 -12.20 24.10 -5.95
CA SER A 654 -12.49 25.18 -5.02
C SER A 654 -11.33 25.37 -4.04
N GLU A 655 -10.85 26.59 -3.87
CA GLU A 655 -9.83 26.88 -2.85
C GLU A 655 -10.38 26.67 -1.43
N ILE A 656 -9.52 26.22 -0.52
CA ILE A 656 -9.88 26.02 0.89
C ILE A 656 -9.91 27.39 1.57
N GLU A 657 -11.06 28.01 1.65
CA GLU A 657 -11.29 29.14 2.54
C GLU A 657 -11.71 28.65 3.93
N VAL A 658 -10.74 28.27 4.75
CA VAL A 658 -11.00 27.88 6.13
C VAL A 658 -10.39 28.92 7.05
N PRO A 659 -11.15 29.52 7.98
CA PRO A 659 -10.57 30.39 9.01
C PRO A 659 -9.72 29.56 9.94
N ILE A 660 -8.49 30.02 10.22
CA ILE A 660 -7.65 29.40 11.23
C ILE A 660 -8.05 30.00 12.57
N ASN A 661 -8.76 29.23 13.37
CA ASN A 661 -9.29 29.61 14.68
C ASN A 661 -8.67 28.74 15.77
N ASN A 662 -8.35 29.33 16.91
CA ASN A 662 -8.08 28.59 18.13
C ASN A 662 -9.43 28.13 18.75
N SER A 663 -10.02 27.07 18.22
CA SER A 663 -11.18 26.44 18.84
C SER A 663 -10.76 25.77 20.15
N GLU A 664 -11.63 25.78 21.16
CA GLU A 664 -11.41 24.99 22.36
C GLU A 664 -11.38 23.51 22.00
N MET A 665 -10.22 22.90 22.11
CA MET A 665 -10.01 21.49 21.84
C MET A 665 -10.10 20.69 23.15
N PRO A 666 -10.53 19.41 23.11
CA PRO A 666 -10.53 18.56 24.29
C PRO A 666 -9.11 18.41 24.85
N ASN A 667 -9.00 18.32 26.18
CA ASN A 667 -7.71 18.16 26.85
C ASN A 667 -6.95 16.90 26.42
N VAL A 668 -7.67 15.86 26.00
CA VAL A 668 -7.11 14.62 25.48
C VAL A 668 -7.83 14.24 24.20
N THR A 669 -7.05 13.86 23.18
CA THR A 669 -7.55 13.40 21.87
C THR A 669 -7.07 11.98 21.61
N THR A 670 -7.95 11.12 21.10
CA THR A 670 -7.58 9.78 20.62
C THR A 670 -7.25 9.82 19.15
N VAL A 671 -6.07 9.36 18.79
CA VAL A 671 -5.67 9.13 17.40
C VAL A 671 -5.78 7.63 17.10
N TRP A 672 -6.59 7.28 16.13
CA TRP A 672 -6.77 5.91 15.71
C TRP A 672 -5.93 5.62 14.47
N GLN A 673 -5.21 4.51 14.49
CA GLN A 673 -4.55 3.93 13.34
C GLN A 673 -4.89 2.46 13.26
N TYR A 674 -5.54 2.05 12.18
CA TYR A 674 -5.62 0.62 11.88
C TYR A 674 -4.27 0.10 11.42
N THR A 675 -4.01 -1.18 11.71
CA THR A 675 -2.88 -1.85 11.07
C THR A 675 -3.08 -1.82 9.54
N PRO A 676 -2.02 -1.76 8.74
CA PRO A 676 -2.18 -1.78 7.28
C PRO A 676 -2.90 -3.05 6.77
N TYR A 677 -2.97 -4.08 7.62
CA TYR A 677 -3.66 -5.34 7.33
C TYR A 677 -5.12 -5.37 7.82
N ALA A 678 -5.63 -4.25 8.32
CA ALA A 678 -7.04 -4.03 8.62
C ALA A 678 -7.67 -2.86 7.83
N SER A 679 -6.92 -2.28 6.88
CA SER A 679 -7.29 -1.07 6.14
C SER A 679 -8.52 -1.24 5.26
N ASP A 680 -8.75 -2.43 4.70
CA ASP A 680 -9.92 -2.73 3.88
C ASP A 680 -10.42 -4.16 4.12
N VAL A 681 -11.63 -4.46 3.67
CA VAL A 681 -12.29 -5.73 3.92
C VAL A 681 -11.56 -6.92 3.32
N VAL A 682 -10.94 -6.78 2.15
CA VAL A 682 -10.20 -7.88 1.50
C VAL A 682 -8.96 -8.23 2.32
N VAL A 683 -8.23 -7.23 2.75
CA VAL A 683 -7.01 -7.41 3.54
C VAL A 683 -7.33 -7.97 4.94
N ARG A 684 -8.43 -7.53 5.57
CA ARG A 684 -8.92 -8.07 6.87
C ARG A 684 -9.14 -9.59 6.83
N HIS A 685 -9.55 -10.12 5.69
CA HIS A 685 -9.80 -11.56 5.51
C HIS A 685 -8.59 -12.34 4.97
N ALA A 686 -7.42 -11.71 4.81
CA ALA A 686 -6.18 -12.37 4.40
C ALA A 686 -5.48 -13.02 5.60
N SER A 687 -5.73 -14.30 5.82
CA SER A 687 -5.34 -15.04 7.04
C SER A 687 -3.85 -14.97 7.37
N SER A 688 -2.96 -15.05 6.37
CA SER A 688 -1.52 -15.00 6.63
C SER A 688 -1.05 -13.62 7.08
N LEU A 689 -1.66 -12.54 6.57
CA LEU A 689 -1.37 -11.17 7.01
C LEU A 689 -1.79 -10.96 8.47
N GLN A 690 -2.96 -11.49 8.84
CA GLN A 690 -3.47 -11.40 10.22
C GLN A 690 -2.60 -12.16 11.24
N GLN A 691 -1.81 -13.15 10.81
CA GLN A 691 -0.88 -13.89 11.67
C GLN A 691 0.48 -13.22 11.84
N THR A 692 0.76 -12.12 11.14
CA THR A 692 1.99 -11.35 11.30
C THR A 692 1.92 -10.49 12.56
N ARG A 693 3.08 -10.04 13.06
CA ARG A 693 3.12 -9.08 14.19
C ARG A 693 2.40 -7.78 13.84
N ILE A 694 2.59 -7.27 12.62
CA ILE A 694 1.88 -6.06 12.14
C ILE A 694 0.37 -6.31 12.13
N GLY A 695 -0.10 -7.47 11.67
CA GLY A 695 -1.51 -7.83 11.64
C GLY A 695 -2.15 -7.97 13.03
N GLN A 696 -1.36 -8.32 14.05
CA GLN A 696 -1.81 -8.52 15.43
C GLN A 696 -1.58 -7.31 16.34
N MET A 697 -1.02 -6.21 15.81
CA MET A 697 -0.80 -5.02 16.64
C MET A 697 -2.11 -4.49 17.22
N SER A 698 -2.14 -4.36 18.55
CA SER A 698 -3.28 -3.81 19.28
C SER A 698 -2.74 -3.22 20.59
N GLU A 699 -2.57 -1.90 20.64
CA GLU A 699 -2.09 -1.17 21.81
C GLU A 699 -2.63 0.27 21.84
N ALA A 700 -2.92 0.76 23.01
CA ALA A 700 -3.20 2.16 23.29
C ALA A 700 -1.96 2.79 23.95
N SER A 701 -1.12 3.44 23.15
CA SER A 701 0.10 4.09 23.64
C SER A 701 -0.24 5.46 24.22
N VAL A 702 0.33 5.80 25.39
CA VAL A 702 0.08 7.06 26.10
C VAL A 702 1.31 7.49 26.90
N CYS A 703 1.62 8.80 27.00
CA CYS A 703 2.68 9.27 27.87
C CYS A 703 2.23 9.31 29.35
N LYS A 704 3.18 9.31 30.28
CA LYS A 704 2.89 9.30 31.74
C LYS A 704 1.99 10.45 32.18
N ALA A 705 2.17 11.65 31.63
CA ALA A 705 1.37 12.80 31.99
C ALA A 705 -0.10 12.60 31.60
N THR A 706 -0.36 12.12 30.39
CA THR A 706 -1.72 11.84 29.93
C THR A 706 -2.32 10.61 30.61
N ALA A 707 -1.53 9.55 30.84
CA ALA A 707 -1.98 8.38 31.60
C ALA A 707 -2.48 8.77 33.01
N LYS A 708 -1.73 9.65 33.70
CA LYS A 708 -2.14 10.18 35.00
C LYS A 708 -3.43 11.01 34.93
N LEU A 709 -3.61 11.82 33.87
CA LEU A 709 -4.82 12.61 33.65
C LEU A 709 -6.06 11.73 33.46
N LEU A 710 -5.88 10.59 32.80
CA LEU A 710 -6.93 9.61 32.51
C LEU A 710 -7.07 8.50 33.55
N GLU A 711 -6.26 8.56 34.65
CA GLU A 711 -6.20 7.54 35.69
C GLU A 711 -5.89 6.12 35.17
N LEU A 712 -5.06 6.03 34.11
CA LEU A 712 -4.66 4.78 33.46
C LEU A 712 -3.31 4.28 33.99
N SER A 713 -3.20 2.96 34.13
CA SER A 713 -1.97 2.23 34.46
C SER A 713 -1.52 1.34 33.31
N GLU A 714 -0.27 0.89 33.33
CA GLU A 714 0.27 -0.06 32.38
C GLU A 714 -0.55 -1.35 32.37
N GLY A 715 -1.02 -1.79 31.21
CA GLY A 715 -1.83 -2.98 31.03
C GLY A 715 -3.34 -2.80 31.27
N ASP A 716 -3.80 -1.62 31.72
CA ASP A 716 -5.24 -1.29 31.72
C ASP A 716 -5.79 -1.33 30.29
N PHE A 717 -7.11 -1.28 30.16
CA PHE A 717 -7.73 -1.22 28.84
C PHE A 717 -8.28 0.18 28.56
N TYR A 718 -7.94 0.72 27.39
CA TYR A 718 -8.52 1.94 26.86
C TYR A 718 -9.27 1.62 25.56
N LYS A 719 -10.58 1.82 25.57
CA LYS A 719 -11.46 1.51 24.41
C LYS A 719 -11.23 0.08 23.83
N GLY A 720 -11.10 -0.90 24.71
CA GLY A 720 -10.95 -2.31 24.36
C GLY A 720 -9.52 -2.75 23.97
N VAL A 721 -8.53 -1.86 24.05
CA VAL A 721 -7.12 -2.16 23.71
C VAL A 721 -6.22 -1.98 24.95
N PRO A 722 -5.20 -2.84 25.14
CA PRO A 722 -4.30 -2.71 26.28
C PRO A 722 -3.47 -1.43 26.21
N VAL A 723 -3.32 -0.78 27.37
CA VAL A 723 -2.55 0.46 27.54
C VAL A 723 -1.06 0.16 27.68
N ASN A 724 -0.26 0.88 26.91
CA ASN A 724 1.20 0.91 26.97
C ASN A 724 1.65 2.34 27.32
N ILE A 725 2.27 2.53 28.48
CA ILE A 725 2.78 3.84 28.89
C ILE A 725 4.15 4.09 28.26
N ASN A 726 4.18 4.98 27.27
CA ASN A 726 5.35 5.23 26.44
C ASN A 726 5.54 6.73 26.17
N GLU A 727 6.72 7.27 26.52
CA GLU A 727 7.08 8.68 26.28
C GLU A 727 7.26 9.05 24.79
N SER A 728 7.12 8.08 23.88
CA SER A 728 7.09 8.35 22.43
C SER A 728 5.77 8.94 21.93
N VAL A 729 4.78 9.15 22.80
CA VAL A 729 3.47 9.74 22.48
C VAL A 729 3.38 11.15 23.07
N ALA A 730 2.79 12.07 22.32
CA ALA A 730 2.59 13.45 22.73
C ALA A 730 1.67 13.57 23.96
N GLU A 731 1.92 14.54 24.83
CA GLU A 731 1.03 14.87 25.92
C GLU A 731 -0.34 15.34 25.38
N GLY A 732 -1.43 14.95 26.05
CA GLY A 732 -2.79 15.21 25.62
C GLY A 732 -3.26 14.31 24.47
N CYS A 733 -2.56 13.20 24.21
CA CYS A 733 -2.91 12.24 23.16
C CYS A 733 -2.88 10.80 23.68
N VAL A 734 -3.87 10.00 23.27
CA VAL A 734 -3.82 8.53 23.30
C VAL A 734 -3.74 8.04 21.86
N PHE A 735 -2.66 7.33 21.55
CA PHE A 735 -2.46 6.78 20.21
C PHE A 735 -2.86 5.29 20.20
N VAL A 736 -3.97 4.99 19.54
CA VAL A 736 -4.50 3.62 19.44
C VAL A 736 -4.12 3.02 18.11
N HIS A 737 -3.28 1.97 18.15
CA HIS A 737 -2.98 1.12 17.01
C HIS A 737 -3.71 -0.20 17.19
N THR A 738 -4.57 -0.59 16.23
CA THR A 738 -5.40 -1.78 16.41
C THR A 738 -5.75 -2.46 15.09
N HIS A 739 -5.97 -3.77 15.18
CA HIS A 739 -6.62 -4.58 14.14
C HIS A 739 -8.09 -4.86 14.47
N LEU A 740 -8.53 -4.49 15.67
CA LEU A 740 -9.90 -4.72 16.15
C LEU A 740 -10.84 -3.61 15.70
N PRO A 741 -12.14 -3.89 15.60
CA PRO A 741 -13.16 -2.87 15.38
C PRO A 741 -13.07 -1.76 16.44
N ARG A 742 -13.43 -0.54 16.07
CA ARG A 742 -13.49 0.58 17.03
C ARG A 742 -14.57 0.33 18.07
N GLN A 743 -14.18 0.21 19.32
CA GLN A 743 -15.10 0.20 20.45
C GLN A 743 -15.15 1.61 21.06
N LEU A 744 -16.25 2.30 20.84
CA LEU A 744 -16.53 3.60 21.43
C LEU A 744 -17.45 3.35 22.62
N GLY A 745 -16.97 3.36 23.84
CA GLY A 745 -17.90 3.34 24.97
C GLY A 745 -17.57 2.54 26.20
N VAL A 746 -16.29 2.23 26.44
CA VAL A 746 -15.84 1.85 27.79
C VAL A 746 -14.70 2.77 28.16
N VAL A 747 -15.01 3.79 28.96
CA VAL A 747 -14.02 4.54 29.75
C VAL A 747 -13.71 3.66 30.95
#